data_ae28d615045c59587aa3a531180dc5e7
#
_entry.id   ae28d615045c59587aa3a531180dc5e7
#
_cell.length_a   1.000
_cell.length_b   1.000
_cell.length_c   1.000
_cell.angle_alpha   90.00
_cell.angle_beta   90.00
_cell.angle_gamma   90.00
#
_symmetry.space_group_name_H-M   'P 1'
#
loop_
_entity.id
_entity.type
_entity.pdbx_description
1 polymer ?
#
loop_
_entity_poly.entity_id
_entity_poly.type
_entity_poly.pdbx_seq_one_letter_code
_entity_poly.pdbx_strand_id
1 'polypeptide(L)'
;MVYINNELKPFSFSDVEEWYKSILNSLNISPNNDSNPFVYVYKTVFHGFSARLTPEQAEALKSHPSVVAVFPDQAYELHTTRTPHFLGLNSYHSPTGLLKDSDMGSNVVIGIIDTGIWPESPSFRDDGLGPIPTHFKGACEGGKDFPPSLCNKKLVGARYFLDGTSGDNVGPTQLESARDIIGHGTHTASTAAGRVLAGNSSFFGYAMGEATGIAPMARLAVYKVCKPTIGCRASNVLAGIDKAVEDGVDIISISLGGPTSRYARDPIAIASYSAVAKGVFFSASAGNRGPLTQTVSNIAPWIITVGASTIDRTFPVDVLLGNGDIVTGTSLYSGKPLDEHQYFPLVQINDTSSGKLCMAGGLPSATVKGKIVICLRGMESPPAKGVNVKKAGGVGVIVTNDLQYGEALFSDAYFDIPGLTITNSGRERLLNYLKTSGHHAKARMIFQGTKVPSGQAPSVAGFSSRGPNLESIYVLKPDVIAPGVDILASWPDTIPPARIPQDPRRSGFNILSGTSMSCPHVAGIAALLKGAHPDWTPAMIRSAMMTTAYNSCRDGKPILAQENDLPASIWLRGAGHVDPEKANDPGLVYDLTEDDYIDFLCASNYTKSEIMMIAKTEVSCEKRTTKREWDLNYPAIVVATKRQSGRLRNVNVTVARTLTNVGSGSSSYRVELVSPKGAMVSVNPSELSFKAKGEKKSFEVHVLAEKEKDNVTDADEGSLTWTDGKHRVTIPLIVGIL
;
A
#
# COMPACT_ATOMS: atom_id res chain seq x y z
N MET A 1 -1.52 33.97 15.94
CA MET A 1 -0.09 34.33 16.13
C MET A 1 0.20 35.66 15.46
N VAL A 2 0.85 36.58 16.15
CA VAL A 2 1.18 37.93 15.67
C VAL A 2 2.71 38.06 15.60
N TYR A 3 3.22 38.36 14.43
CA TYR A 3 4.67 38.58 14.21
C TYR A 3 4.96 40.08 14.25
N ILE A 4 5.93 40.46 15.08
CA ILE A 4 6.26 41.87 15.35
C ILE A 4 7.70 42.15 14.97
N ASN A 5 7.93 43.31 14.33
CA ASN A 5 9.28 43.80 14.07
C ASN A 5 9.86 44.42 15.36
N ASN A 6 10.73 43.67 16.03
CA ASN A 6 11.39 44.09 17.28
C ASN A 6 12.34 45.28 17.14
N GLU A 7 12.79 45.59 15.94
CA GLU A 7 13.60 46.81 15.70
C GLU A 7 12.82 48.10 15.95
N LEU A 8 11.48 48.03 15.90
CA LEU A 8 10.60 49.14 16.17
C LEU A 8 10.20 49.25 17.64
N LYS A 9 10.83 48.46 18.55
CA LYS A 9 10.52 48.55 20.00
C LYS A 9 11.00 49.90 20.55
N PRO A 10 10.12 50.73 21.14
CA PRO A 10 10.51 51.99 21.79
C PRO A 10 11.45 51.75 22.98
N PHE A 11 12.40 52.63 23.15
CA PHE A 11 13.35 52.57 24.27
C PHE A 11 12.70 52.66 25.65
N SER A 12 11.47 53.19 25.71
CA SER A 12 10.69 53.30 26.95
C SER A 12 10.24 51.98 27.55
N PHE A 13 10.29 50.89 26.78
CA PHE A 13 9.93 49.55 27.25
C PHE A 13 11.17 48.74 27.56
N SER A 14 11.35 48.31 28.79
CA SER A 14 12.46 47.42 29.23
C SER A 14 12.22 45.99 28.77
N ASP A 15 10.93 45.53 28.80
CA ASP A 15 10.53 44.19 28.37
C ASP A 15 9.66 44.23 27.07
N VAL A 16 9.85 43.26 26.22
CA VAL A 16 9.06 43.12 24.97
C VAL A 16 7.59 42.76 25.25
N GLU A 17 7.33 42.05 26.35
CA GLU A 17 5.97 41.67 26.74
C GLU A 17 5.11 42.88 27.11
N GLU A 18 5.68 43.83 27.84
CA GLU A 18 5.00 45.08 28.15
C GLU A 18 4.75 45.90 26.90
N TRP A 19 5.68 45.91 25.95
CA TRP A 19 5.47 46.56 24.69
C TRP A 19 4.35 45.87 23.88
N TYR A 20 4.33 44.54 23.80
CA TYR A 20 3.26 43.81 23.11
C TYR A 20 1.88 44.06 23.74
N LYS A 21 1.78 44.19 25.09
CA LYS A 21 0.56 44.61 25.77
C LYS A 21 0.15 46.01 25.35
N SER A 22 1.10 46.94 25.20
CA SER A 22 0.81 48.28 24.75
C SER A 22 0.25 48.34 23.31
N ILE A 23 0.70 47.43 22.42
CA ILE A 23 0.18 47.31 21.06
C ILE A 23 -1.31 46.88 21.11
N LEU A 24 -1.65 45.86 21.89
CA LEU A 24 -3.04 45.43 22.07
C LEU A 24 -3.92 46.57 22.63
N ASN A 25 -3.42 47.25 23.65
CA ASN A 25 -4.15 48.36 24.29
C ASN A 25 -4.36 49.53 23.33
N SER A 26 -3.39 49.88 22.46
CA SER A 26 -3.50 50.95 21.49
C SER A 26 -4.62 50.75 20.46
N LEU A 27 -5.01 49.51 20.24
CA LEU A 27 -6.07 49.09 19.33
C LEU A 27 -7.38 48.74 20.05
N ASN A 28 -7.49 49.04 21.36
CA ASN A 28 -8.61 48.67 22.24
C ASN A 28 -8.93 47.17 22.19
N ILE A 29 -7.93 46.33 21.98
CA ILE A 29 -8.09 44.89 21.98
C ILE A 29 -7.91 44.40 23.41
N SER A 30 -9.02 44.13 24.10
CA SER A 30 -9.06 43.42 25.37
C SER A 30 -9.39 41.96 25.09
N PRO A 31 -8.44 41.01 25.24
CA PRO A 31 -8.76 39.59 25.21
C PRO A 31 -9.59 39.27 26.46
N ASN A 32 -10.64 38.49 26.29
CA ASN A 32 -11.60 38.06 27.30
C ASN A 32 -11.02 37.98 28.72
N ASN A 33 -11.56 38.73 29.64
CA ASN A 33 -11.49 38.73 31.12
C ASN A 33 -10.35 37.99 31.87
N ASP A 34 -9.30 37.58 31.20
CA ASP A 34 -8.12 36.94 31.77
C ASP A 34 -7.03 37.96 32.08
N SER A 35 -6.37 37.84 33.21
CA SER A 35 -5.29 38.70 33.67
C SER A 35 -4.05 38.73 32.74
N ASN A 36 -3.92 37.74 31.81
CA ASN A 36 -2.89 37.70 30.79
C ASN A 36 -3.50 37.63 29.38
N PRO A 37 -3.25 38.63 28.51
CA PRO A 37 -3.80 38.66 27.16
C PRO A 37 -3.12 37.65 26.20
N PHE A 38 -2.00 37.06 26.59
CA PHE A 38 -1.22 36.19 25.74
C PHE A 38 -1.44 34.70 26.06
N VAL A 39 -1.49 33.86 25.01
CA VAL A 39 -1.32 32.42 25.15
C VAL A 39 0.18 32.09 25.28
N TYR A 40 1.00 32.68 24.41
CA TYR A 40 2.47 32.61 24.46
C TYR A 40 3.09 33.93 24.00
N VAL A 41 4.28 34.25 24.56
CA VAL A 41 5.16 35.32 24.08
C VAL A 41 6.44 34.70 23.54
N TYR A 42 6.80 35.04 22.32
CA TYR A 42 7.96 34.48 21.61
C TYR A 42 9.09 35.52 21.58
N LYS A 43 10.28 35.13 22.03
CA LYS A 43 11.41 36.06 22.22
C LYS A 43 12.71 35.64 21.52
N THR A 44 12.78 34.43 20.91
CA THR A 44 14.04 33.86 20.41
C THR A 44 14.05 33.64 18.91
N VAL A 45 13.24 32.69 18.42
CA VAL A 45 13.19 32.30 16.98
C VAL A 45 12.04 32.96 16.22
N PHE A 46 11.11 33.52 16.96
CA PHE A 46 9.96 34.27 16.46
C PHE A 46 9.76 35.45 17.41
N HIS A 47 9.59 36.65 16.90
CA HIS A 47 9.34 37.83 17.71
C HIS A 47 7.87 38.20 17.63
N GLY A 48 7.18 38.13 18.77
CA GLY A 48 5.75 38.40 18.83
C GLY A 48 5.02 37.60 19.88
N PHE A 49 3.74 37.34 19.65
CA PHE A 49 2.90 36.63 20.62
C PHE A 49 1.78 35.83 19.94
N SER A 50 1.18 34.91 20.69
CA SER A 50 -0.12 34.33 20.37
C SER A 50 -1.17 34.79 21.37
N ALA A 51 -2.36 35.08 20.87
CA ALA A 51 -3.50 35.51 21.67
C ALA A 51 -4.84 35.01 21.08
N ARG A 52 -5.87 34.90 21.89
CA ARG A 52 -7.25 34.60 21.44
C ARG A 52 -7.89 35.87 20.98
N LEU A 53 -8.12 36.03 19.69
CA LEU A 53 -8.65 37.24 19.06
C LEU A 53 -9.86 36.90 18.20
N THR A 54 -10.80 37.85 18.07
CA THR A 54 -11.82 37.76 17.02
C THR A 54 -11.21 38.03 15.63
N PRO A 55 -11.87 37.66 14.53
CA PRO A 55 -11.41 38.01 13.18
C PRO A 55 -11.19 39.51 13.00
N GLU A 56 -12.09 40.36 13.57
CA GLU A 56 -12.01 41.80 13.49
C GLU A 56 -10.81 42.36 14.28
N GLN A 57 -10.50 41.80 15.45
CA GLN A 57 -9.33 42.15 16.25
C GLN A 57 -8.03 41.75 15.55
N ALA A 58 -8.01 40.55 14.90
CA ALA A 58 -6.89 40.10 14.12
C ALA A 58 -6.63 41.01 12.90
N GLU A 59 -7.69 41.49 12.25
CA GLU A 59 -7.56 42.41 11.12
C GLU A 59 -7.09 43.80 11.57
N ALA A 60 -7.59 44.28 12.70
CA ALA A 60 -7.12 45.55 13.29
C ALA A 60 -5.61 45.51 13.62
N LEU A 61 -5.10 44.37 14.11
CA LEU A 61 -3.68 44.20 14.39
C LEU A 61 -2.79 44.29 13.16
N LYS A 62 -3.26 43.85 11.98
CA LYS A 62 -2.51 43.98 10.74
C LYS A 62 -2.24 45.43 10.33
N SER A 63 -3.05 46.35 10.79
CA SER A 63 -2.88 47.80 10.49
C SER A 63 -1.83 48.48 11.37
N HIS A 64 -1.36 47.84 12.45
CA HIS A 64 -0.38 48.45 13.36
C HIS A 64 1.03 48.44 12.74
N PRO A 65 1.77 49.56 12.73
CA PRO A 65 3.06 49.70 12.05
C PRO A 65 4.13 48.69 12.48
N SER A 66 4.09 48.22 13.72
CA SER A 66 5.07 47.21 14.22
C SER A 66 4.66 45.78 13.95
N VAL A 67 3.46 45.52 13.43
CA VAL A 67 2.98 44.19 13.12
C VAL A 67 3.38 43.82 11.69
N VAL A 68 4.20 42.81 11.54
CA VAL A 68 4.65 42.31 10.25
C VAL A 68 3.60 41.40 9.60
N ALA A 69 3.02 40.51 10.41
CA ALA A 69 2.00 39.56 9.96
C ALA A 69 1.13 39.05 11.12
N VAL A 70 -0.10 38.67 10.80
CA VAL A 70 -1.01 37.98 11.71
C VAL A 70 -1.40 36.64 11.06
N PHE A 71 -1.11 35.54 11.71
CA PHE A 71 -1.38 34.18 11.25
C PHE A 71 -2.48 33.54 12.11
N PRO A 72 -3.46 32.86 11.51
CA PRO A 72 -4.34 31.99 12.28
C PRO A 72 -3.51 30.88 12.96
N ASP A 73 -3.93 30.47 14.14
CA ASP A 73 -3.34 29.31 14.81
C ASP A 73 -3.84 28.04 14.11
N GLN A 74 -2.93 27.40 13.39
CA GLN A 74 -3.23 26.17 12.66
C GLN A 74 -2.89 24.99 13.55
N ALA A 75 -3.82 24.06 13.69
CA ALA A 75 -3.52 22.77 14.27
C ALA A 75 -2.58 22.00 13.32
N TYR A 76 -1.35 21.76 13.75
CA TYR A 76 -0.44 20.85 13.07
C TYR A 76 -0.78 19.43 13.47
N GLU A 77 -1.08 18.59 12.50
CA GLU A 77 -1.27 17.16 12.72
C GLU A 77 0.08 16.48 12.92
N LEU A 78 0.14 15.53 13.86
CA LEU A 78 1.28 14.64 14.03
C LEU A 78 1.35 13.73 12.79
N HIS A 79 2.43 13.82 12.02
CA HIS A 79 2.67 12.98 10.85
C HIS A 79 3.09 11.58 11.32
N THR A 80 2.20 10.62 11.08
CA THR A 80 2.32 9.22 11.53
C THR A 80 2.84 8.31 10.40
N THR A 81 2.68 6.98 10.54
CA THR A 81 2.82 6.01 9.44
C THR A 81 2.07 6.43 8.18
N ARG A 82 1.27 7.44 8.25
CA ARG A 82 0.56 8.14 7.17
C ARG A 82 -0.54 7.31 6.51
N THR A 83 -0.35 6.00 6.33
CA THR A 83 -1.26 5.17 5.53
C THR A 83 -2.68 5.12 6.06
N PRO A 84 -2.97 5.01 7.38
CA PRO A 84 -4.34 5.10 7.87
C PRO A 84 -5.00 6.44 7.56
N HIS A 85 -4.29 7.54 7.82
CA HIS A 85 -4.78 8.89 7.49
C HIS A 85 -4.96 9.10 5.97
N PHE A 86 -4.04 8.57 5.16
CA PHE A 86 -4.15 8.58 3.71
C PHE A 86 -5.38 7.81 3.22
N LEU A 87 -5.75 6.73 3.92
CA LEU A 87 -6.94 5.92 3.68
C LEU A 87 -8.24 6.52 4.26
N GLY A 88 -8.19 7.69 4.88
CA GLY A 88 -9.35 8.34 5.49
C GLY A 88 -9.68 7.83 6.89
N LEU A 89 -8.91 6.90 7.45
CA LEU A 89 -9.06 6.41 8.81
C LEU A 89 -8.45 7.41 9.79
N ASN A 90 -9.26 8.36 10.23
CA ASN A 90 -8.81 9.49 11.04
C ASN A 90 -8.99 9.23 12.53
N SER A 91 -7.99 9.68 13.30
CA SER A 91 -8.05 9.80 14.77
C SER A 91 -8.32 8.49 15.53
N TYR A 92 -7.31 7.65 15.67
CA TYR A 92 -7.35 6.49 16.57
C TYR A 92 -7.53 6.85 18.06
N HIS A 93 -7.29 8.08 18.45
CA HIS A 93 -7.51 8.60 19.81
C HIS A 93 -8.97 9.05 20.06
N SER A 94 -9.72 9.33 18.99
CA SER A 94 -11.14 9.67 19.01
C SER A 94 -11.83 9.03 17.79
N PRO A 95 -12.03 7.71 17.80
CA PRO A 95 -12.45 6.97 16.62
C PRO A 95 -13.85 7.40 16.15
N THR A 96 -13.98 7.56 14.85
CA THR A 96 -15.23 7.85 14.13
C THR A 96 -15.37 6.88 12.95
N GLY A 97 -16.54 6.84 12.30
CA GLY A 97 -16.79 6.02 11.13
C GLY A 97 -16.44 4.54 11.35
N LEU A 98 -15.76 3.95 10.40
CA LEU A 98 -15.40 2.52 10.42
C LEU A 98 -14.56 2.14 11.66
N LEU A 99 -13.64 3.00 12.11
CA LEU A 99 -12.84 2.71 13.32
C LEU A 99 -13.71 2.56 14.57
N LYS A 100 -14.73 3.42 14.72
CA LYS A 100 -15.69 3.35 15.83
C LYS A 100 -16.62 2.15 15.69
N ASP A 101 -17.21 1.96 14.51
CA ASP A 101 -18.22 0.93 14.26
C ASP A 101 -17.65 -0.48 14.43
N SER A 102 -16.35 -0.67 14.16
CA SER A 102 -15.61 -1.91 14.31
C SER A 102 -14.96 -2.12 15.68
N ASP A 103 -15.04 -1.14 16.60
CA ASP A 103 -14.17 -1.09 17.79
C ASP A 103 -12.70 -1.33 17.44
N MET A 104 -12.24 -0.66 16.35
CA MET A 104 -10.87 -0.81 15.80
C MET A 104 -10.43 -2.27 15.57
N GLY A 105 -11.39 -3.18 15.35
CA GLY A 105 -11.17 -4.60 15.06
C GLY A 105 -11.01 -5.49 16.30
N SER A 106 -11.42 -5.07 17.49
CA SER A 106 -11.11 -5.73 18.79
C SER A 106 -11.49 -7.22 18.87
N ASN A 107 -12.53 -7.65 18.17
CA ASN A 107 -13.03 -9.03 18.18
C ASN A 107 -12.53 -9.88 17.00
N VAL A 108 -11.59 -9.38 16.21
CA VAL A 108 -11.11 -10.04 14.98
C VAL A 108 -9.69 -10.55 15.16
N VAL A 109 -9.42 -11.76 14.66
CA VAL A 109 -8.09 -12.37 14.65
C VAL A 109 -7.57 -12.42 13.21
N ILE A 110 -6.42 -11.78 12.96
CA ILE A 110 -5.74 -11.81 11.67
C ILE A 110 -4.61 -12.83 11.70
N GLY A 111 -4.68 -13.84 10.84
CA GLY A 111 -3.62 -14.81 10.58
C GLY A 111 -2.60 -14.24 9.58
N ILE A 112 -1.35 -14.12 9.98
CA ILE A 112 -0.22 -13.66 9.15
C ILE A 112 0.60 -14.86 8.71
N ILE A 113 0.58 -15.17 7.40
CA ILE A 113 1.36 -16.26 6.80
C ILE A 113 2.61 -15.67 6.18
N ASP A 114 3.77 -15.70 6.89
CA ASP A 114 4.95 -14.94 6.49
C ASP A 114 6.26 -15.50 7.11
N THR A 115 7.24 -14.65 7.39
CA THR A 115 8.59 -14.98 7.91
C THR A 115 8.66 -15.08 9.44
N GLY A 116 7.53 -14.91 10.15
CA GLY A 116 7.47 -14.91 11.61
C GLY A 116 7.14 -13.55 12.20
N ILE A 117 7.45 -13.35 13.49
CA ILE A 117 7.15 -12.15 14.26
C ILE A 117 8.30 -11.80 15.21
N TRP A 118 8.53 -10.50 15.47
CA TRP A 118 9.38 -9.97 16.53
C TRP A 118 8.49 -9.51 17.69
N PRO A 119 8.21 -10.38 18.68
CA PRO A 119 7.19 -10.13 19.68
C PRO A 119 7.54 -8.99 20.65
N GLU A 120 8.83 -8.65 20.80
CA GLU A 120 9.32 -7.57 21.65
C GLU A 120 9.01 -6.18 21.07
N SER A 121 8.57 -6.08 19.81
CA SER A 121 8.19 -4.80 19.22
C SER A 121 7.03 -4.16 20.00
N PRO A 122 7.13 -2.87 20.35
CA PRO A 122 6.04 -2.13 21.00
C PRO A 122 4.73 -2.15 20.22
N SER A 123 4.77 -2.43 18.90
CA SER A 123 3.57 -2.61 18.08
C SER A 123 2.72 -3.82 18.47
N PHE A 124 3.24 -4.74 19.25
CA PHE A 124 2.53 -5.95 19.66
C PHE A 124 2.23 -6.02 21.16
N ARG A 125 2.33 -4.90 21.86
CA ARG A 125 1.89 -4.77 23.24
C ARG A 125 0.37 -4.96 23.37
N ASP A 126 -0.10 -5.42 24.51
CA ASP A 126 -1.52 -5.76 24.74
C ASP A 126 -2.25 -4.85 25.74
N ASP A 127 -1.65 -3.71 26.09
CA ASP A 127 -2.24 -2.73 27.02
C ASP A 127 -3.65 -2.33 26.58
N GLY A 128 -4.61 -2.42 27.51
CA GLY A 128 -6.00 -2.05 27.26
C GLY A 128 -6.78 -3.00 26.33
N LEU A 129 -6.20 -4.15 25.92
CA LEU A 129 -6.93 -5.15 25.16
C LEU A 129 -7.80 -6.02 26.07
N GLY A 130 -9.05 -6.24 25.67
CA GLY A 130 -9.98 -7.18 26.28
C GLY A 130 -9.52 -8.64 26.19
N PRO A 131 -10.36 -9.61 26.57
CA PRO A 131 -10.04 -11.03 26.47
C PRO A 131 -9.81 -11.45 25.01
N ILE A 132 -9.13 -12.57 24.81
CA ILE A 132 -8.95 -13.19 23.50
C ILE A 132 -10.32 -13.62 22.97
N PRO A 133 -10.66 -13.40 21.69
CA PRO A 133 -11.90 -13.86 21.10
C PRO A 133 -12.12 -15.35 21.29
N THR A 134 -13.30 -15.76 21.76
CA THR A 134 -13.57 -17.15 22.18
C THR A 134 -13.60 -18.15 21.03
N HIS A 135 -13.77 -17.70 19.79
CA HIS A 135 -13.74 -18.54 18.59
C HIS A 135 -12.30 -18.94 18.20
N PHE A 136 -11.29 -18.17 18.60
CA PHE A 136 -9.90 -18.51 18.36
C PHE A 136 -9.45 -19.64 19.31
N LYS A 137 -8.90 -20.72 18.73
CA LYS A 137 -8.44 -21.93 19.43
C LYS A 137 -6.95 -22.20 19.25
N GLY A 138 -6.23 -21.24 18.63
CA GLY A 138 -4.81 -21.38 18.39
C GLY A 138 -3.96 -21.32 19.67
N ALA A 139 -2.68 -21.55 19.51
CA ALA A 139 -1.72 -21.58 20.60
C ALA A 139 -0.44 -20.85 20.26
N CYS A 140 0.30 -20.47 21.30
CA CYS A 140 1.67 -20.00 21.20
C CYS A 140 2.62 -21.19 21.30
N GLU A 141 3.19 -21.60 20.18
CA GLU A 141 4.11 -22.72 20.11
C GLU A 141 5.51 -22.28 20.51
N GLY A 142 6.08 -22.97 21.50
CA GLY A 142 7.43 -22.69 21.97
C GLY A 142 8.47 -23.16 20.96
N GLY A 143 9.60 -22.46 20.93
CA GLY A 143 10.74 -22.81 20.10
C GLY A 143 11.99 -22.08 20.56
N LYS A 144 13.09 -22.22 19.82
CA LYS A 144 14.35 -21.57 20.17
C LYS A 144 14.17 -20.05 20.21
N ASP A 145 14.57 -19.44 21.29
CA ASP A 145 14.46 -17.98 21.54
C ASP A 145 13.02 -17.42 21.42
N PHE A 146 12.01 -18.31 21.52
CA PHE A 146 10.60 -17.95 21.47
C PHE A 146 9.81 -18.77 22.53
N PRO A 147 9.91 -18.48 23.83
CA PRO A 147 9.07 -19.11 24.82
C PRO A 147 7.60 -18.73 24.65
N PRO A 148 6.62 -19.61 24.98
CA PRO A 148 5.19 -19.32 24.86
C PRO A 148 4.72 -18.07 25.59
N SER A 149 5.46 -17.62 26.62
CA SER A 149 5.19 -16.40 27.38
C SER A 149 5.38 -15.10 26.59
N LEU A 150 5.95 -15.14 25.37
CA LEU A 150 6.02 -13.99 24.47
C LEU A 150 4.68 -13.69 23.76
N CYS A 151 3.76 -14.63 23.75
CA CYS A 151 2.39 -14.34 23.35
C CYS A 151 1.64 -13.60 24.48
N ASN A 152 0.67 -12.80 24.08
CA ASN A 152 -0.11 -11.95 24.95
C ASN A 152 -1.53 -11.78 24.35
N LYS A 153 -2.33 -10.84 24.86
CA LYS A 153 -3.66 -10.59 24.29
C LYS A 153 -3.65 -9.95 22.90
N LYS A 154 -2.52 -9.45 22.41
CA LYS A 154 -2.34 -8.91 21.06
C LYS A 154 -1.83 -9.98 20.11
N LEU A 155 -0.74 -10.63 20.43
CA LEU A 155 -0.19 -11.78 19.74
C LEU A 155 -0.76 -13.03 20.40
N VAL A 156 -1.92 -13.49 19.92
CA VAL A 156 -2.68 -14.58 20.55
C VAL A 156 -2.23 -15.98 20.11
N GLY A 157 -1.47 -16.07 19.01
CA GLY A 157 -0.93 -17.33 18.48
C GLY A 157 0.34 -17.12 17.70
N ALA A 158 1.25 -18.09 17.80
CA ALA A 158 2.49 -18.11 17.03
C ALA A 158 2.89 -19.56 16.74
N ARG A 159 3.10 -19.90 15.47
CA ARG A 159 3.48 -21.23 15.00
C ARG A 159 4.51 -21.15 13.91
N TYR A 160 5.19 -22.27 13.63
CA TYR A 160 6.18 -22.35 12.54
C TYR A 160 6.10 -23.69 11.80
N PHE A 161 6.29 -23.65 10.49
CA PHE A 161 6.21 -24.78 9.57
C PHE A 161 7.45 -24.77 8.69
N LEU A 162 8.46 -25.54 9.06
CA LEU A 162 9.78 -25.48 8.47
C LEU A 162 10.35 -26.87 8.09
N ASP A 163 9.57 -27.92 8.29
CA ASP A 163 10.02 -29.33 8.21
C ASP A 163 10.26 -29.87 6.79
N GLY A 164 9.67 -29.25 5.76
CA GLY A 164 9.87 -29.66 4.37
C GLY A 164 11.29 -29.45 3.81
N THR A 165 12.29 -29.28 4.67
CA THR A 165 13.64 -28.81 4.30
C THR A 165 14.76 -29.80 4.68
N SER A 166 14.42 -31.08 4.88
CA SER A 166 15.41 -32.15 5.13
C SER A 166 16.33 -32.35 3.91
N GLY A 167 17.52 -31.82 3.95
CA GLY A 167 18.53 -31.89 2.88
C GLY A 167 19.62 -30.85 2.97
N ASP A 168 19.43 -29.78 3.73
CA ASP A 168 20.46 -28.78 3.93
C ASP A 168 21.27 -29.12 5.18
N ASN A 169 22.61 -29.21 5.02
CA ASN A 169 23.58 -29.37 6.11
C ASN A 169 23.66 -28.15 7.06
N VAL A 170 22.57 -27.41 7.20
CA VAL A 170 22.42 -26.35 8.21
C VAL A 170 21.83 -27.00 9.45
N GLY A 171 22.67 -27.25 10.44
CA GLY A 171 22.29 -27.91 11.68
C GLY A 171 21.03 -27.33 12.35
N PRO A 172 20.35 -28.09 13.20
CA PRO A 172 18.99 -27.83 13.71
C PRO A 172 18.87 -26.63 14.66
N THR A 173 19.64 -25.56 14.57
CA THR A 173 19.95 -24.77 15.74
C THR A 173 19.44 -23.33 15.80
N GLN A 174 18.98 -22.69 14.74
CA GLN A 174 18.55 -21.27 14.83
C GLN A 174 17.20 -20.93 14.19
N LEU A 175 16.53 -21.87 13.51
CA LEU A 175 15.39 -21.59 12.67
C LEU A 175 14.05 -22.15 13.24
N GLU A 176 14.09 -22.90 14.33
CA GLU A 176 12.95 -23.65 14.85
C GLU A 176 12.12 -22.85 15.84
N SER A 177 11.58 -21.74 15.41
CA SER A 177 10.60 -20.95 16.17
C SER A 177 9.85 -19.98 15.26
N ALA A 178 8.78 -19.40 15.79
CA ALA A 178 8.03 -18.34 15.12
C ALA A 178 8.77 -16.99 15.05
N ARG A 179 9.99 -16.88 15.63
CA ARG A 179 10.77 -15.65 15.64
C ARG A 179 11.14 -15.21 14.23
N ASP A 180 10.91 -13.94 13.92
CA ASP A 180 11.26 -13.34 12.64
C ASP A 180 12.75 -12.98 12.61
N ILE A 181 13.48 -13.55 11.67
CA ILE A 181 14.90 -13.31 11.42
C ILE A 181 15.15 -12.72 10.02
N ILE A 182 14.06 -12.30 9.32
CA ILE A 182 14.08 -11.67 8.00
C ILE A 182 13.51 -10.25 8.08
N GLY A 183 12.53 -10.04 8.97
CA GLY A 183 11.87 -8.76 9.23
C GLY A 183 10.58 -8.54 8.44
N HIS A 184 10.32 -9.33 7.38
CA HIS A 184 9.19 -9.13 6.50
C HIS A 184 7.86 -9.39 7.22
N GLY A 185 7.73 -10.49 7.98
CA GLY A 185 6.50 -10.84 8.71
C GLY A 185 6.17 -9.86 9.84
N THR A 186 7.19 -9.35 10.54
CA THR A 186 7.02 -8.29 11.55
C THR A 186 6.47 -7.02 10.92
N HIS A 187 6.99 -6.65 9.74
CA HIS A 187 6.55 -5.47 9.01
C HIS A 187 5.11 -5.62 8.53
N THR A 188 4.73 -6.75 7.94
CA THR A 188 3.36 -7.01 7.45
C THR A 188 2.36 -7.13 8.60
N ALA A 189 2.71 -7.80 9.71
CA ALA A 189 1.88 -7.90 10.89
C ALA A 189 1.58 -6.53 11.52
N SER A 190 2.60 -5.68 11.67
CA SER A 190 2.42 -4.34 12.23
C SER A 190 1.68 -3.40 11.29
N THR A 191 1.80 -3.57 9.97
CA THR A 191 1.00 -2.84 8.97
C THR A 191 -0.48 -3.20 9.09
N ALA A 192 -0.81 -4.49 9.24
CA ALA A 192 -2.21 -4.93 9.39
C ALA A 192 -2.81 -4.46 10.72
N ALA A 193 -2.09 -4.66 11.84
CA ALA A 193 -2.70 -4.52 13.15
C ALA A 193 -1.74 -4.05 14.26
N GLY A 194 -0.66 -3.36 13.95
CA GLY A 194 0.22 -2.76 14.97
C GLY A 194 -0.54 -1.81 15.88
N ARG A 195 -0.24 -1.82 17.19
CA ARG A 195 -0.81 -0.90 18.19
C ARG A 195 -0.45 0.54 17.86
N VAL A 196 -1.27 1.47 18.30
CA VAL A 196 -0.97 2.90 18.25
C VAL A 196 0.24 3.21 19.15
N LEU A 197 1.31 3.70 18.54
CA LEU A 197 2.54 4.10 19.22
C LEU A 197 2.67 5.62 19.12
N ALA A 198 2.32 6.32 20.20
CA ALA A 198 2.37 7.78 20.24
C ALA A 198 3.82 8.29 20.18
N GLY A 199 4.09 9.26 19.30
CA GLY A 199 5.36 10.01 19.20
C GLY A 199 6.53 9.17 18.63
N ASN A 200 7.61 9.76 18.29
CA ASN A 200 8.99 9.27 18.00
C ASN A 200 9.20 7.99 17.16
N SER A 201 8.15 7.38 16.56
CA SER A 201 8.37 6.31 15.59
C SER A 201 8.97 6.91 14.32
N SER A 202 10.10 6.37 13.87
CA SER A 202 10.76 6.87 12.65
C SER A 202 11.76 5.84 12.13
N PHE A 203 12.16 5.99 10.89
CA PHE A 203 13.34 5.35 10.32
C PHE A 203 14.50 6.35 10.30
N PHE A 204 15.31 6.38 11.36
CA PHE A 204 16.42 7.34 11.51
C PHE A 204 16.03 8.79 11.19
N GLY A 205 14.88 9.25 11.68
CA GLY A 205 14.33 10.58 11.45
C GLY A 205 13.44 10.72 10.21
N TYR A 206 13.44 9.75 9.28
CA TYR A 206 12.45 9.71 8.20
C TYR A 206 11.10 9.23 8.71
N ALA A 207 10.03 9.80 8.16
CA ALA A 207 8.64 9.47 8.48
C ALA A 207 8.33 9.54 9.99
N MET A 208 8.91 10.52 10.69
CA MET A 208 8.74 10.71 12.13
C MET A 208 7.28 10.97 12.50
N GLY A 209 6.78 10.31 13.55
CA GLY A 209 5.44 10.52 14.08
C GLY A 209 4.89 9.33 14.85
N GLU A 210 3.57 9.20 14.87
CA GLU A 210 2.85 8.08 15.47
C GLU A 210 2.84 6.88 14.50
N ALA A 211 3.17 5.68 14.95
CA ALA A 211 3.05 4.46 14.18
C ALA A 211 1.82 3.66 14.60
N THR A 212 1.02 3.21 13.62
CA THR A 212 -0.14 2.36 13.87
C THR A 212 -0.43 1.45 12.67
N GLY A 213 -0.96 0.26 12.92
CA GLY A 213 -1.57 -0.57 11.91
C GLY A 213 -3.00 -0.13 11.59
N ILE A 214 -3.60 -0.72 10.58
CA ILE A 214 -4.95 -0.39 10.11
C ILE A 214 -6.01 -0.77 11.17
N ALA A 215 -5.91 -1.97 11.76
CA ALA A 215 -6.82 -2.47 12.79
C ALA A 215 -6.09 -2.67 14.14
N PRO A 216 -5.78 -1.60 14.89
CA PRO A 216 -4.83 -1.68 16.01
C PRO A 216 -5.34 -2.47 17.22
N MET A 217 -6.64 -2.72 17.33
CA MET A 217 -7.23 -3.56 18.38
C MET A 217 -7.43 -5.01 17.94
N ALA A 218 -7.30 -5.34 16.64
CA ALA A 218 -7.36 -6.72 16.17
C ALA A 218 -6.23 -7.58 16.75
N ARG A 219 -6.49 -8.86 16.92
CA ARG A 219 -5.50 -9.83 17.39
C ARG A 219 -4.67 -10.36 16.22
N LEU A 220 -3.49 -10.84 16.53
CA LEU A 220 -2.57 -11.43 15.56
C LEU A 220 -2.29 -12.89 15.93
N ALA A 221 -2.41 -13.78 14.95
CA ALA A 221 -1.89 -15.12 14.99
C ALA A 221 -0.88 -15.29 13.84
N VAL A 222 0.34 -15.71 14.14
CA VAL A 222 1.43 -15.72 13.15
C VAL A 222 1.86 -17.14 12.85
N TYR A 223 2.00 -17.41 11.56
CA TYR A 223 2.36 -18.72 11.00
C TYR A 223 3.59 -18.51 10.13
N LYS A 224 4.76 -18.83 10.69
CA LYS A 224 6.03 -18.71 9.97
C LYS A 224 6.19 -19.89 9.02
N VAL A 225 6.30 -19.57 7.73
CA VAL A 225 6.40 -20.56 6.64
C VAL A 225 7.64 -20.38 5.75
N CYS A 226 8.48 -19.39 6.06
CA CYS A 226 9.63 -19.01 5.24
C CYS A 226 10.95 -19.10 6.00
N LYS A 227 12.01 -19.53 5.31
CA LYS A 227 13.40 -19.52 5.79
C LYS A 227 14.29 -18.63 4.92
N PRO A 228 15.34 -18.00 5.48
CA PRO A 228 16.21 -17.08 4.72
C PRO A 228 16.86 -17.71 3.46
N THR A 229 17.31 -18.95 3.56
CA THR A 229 18.09 -19.62 2.51
C THR A 229 17.25 -20.34 1.46
N ILE A 230 16.01 -20.71 1.79
CA ILE A 230 15.18 -21.62 0.97
C ILE A 230 13.91 -20.91 0.49
N GLY A 231 13.60 -19.73 1.05
CA GLY A 231 12.35 -19.02 0.79
C GLY A 231 11.15 -19.70 1.46
N CYS A 232 9.99 -19.61 0.81
CA CYS A 232 8.69 -20.06 1.33
C CYS A 232 8.22 -21.26 0.48
N ARG A 233 8.42 -22.48 0.96
CA ARG A 233 7.99 -23.69 0.24
C ARG A 233 6.48 -23.84 0.27
N ALA A 234 5.89 -24.30 -0.83
CA ALA A 234 4.45 -24.49 -0.96
C ALA A 234 3.86 -25.41 0.13
N SER A 235 4.58 -26.47 0.54
CA SER A 235 4.18 -27.36 1.62
C SER A 235 4.04 -26.64 2.97
N ASN A 236 5.01 -25.77 3.30
CA ASN A 236 5.01 -25.00 4.54
C ASN A 236 3.89 -23.93 4.51
N VAL A 237 3.69 -23.27 3.36
CA VAL A 237 2.61 -22.28 3.16
C VAL A 237 1.26 -22.96 3.33
N LEU A 238 1.05 -24.12 2.71
CA LEU A 238 -0.18 -24.89 2.84
C LEU A 238 -0.45 -25.31 4.30
N ALA A 239 0.57 -25.81 5.00
CA ALA A 239 0.44 -26.17 6.42
C ALA A 239 0.12 -24.97 7.31
N GLY A 240 0.72 -23.81 7.03
CA GLY A 240 0.43 -22.56 7.75
C GLY A 240 -1.01 -22.08 7.53
N ILE A 241 -1.52 -22.13 6.29
CA ILE A 241 -2.90 -21.76 5.97
C ILE A 241 -3.89 -22.74 6.63
N ASP A 242 -3.65 -24.04 6.51
CA ASP A 242 -4.50 -25.07 7.07
C ASP A 242 -4.65 -24.90 8.59
N LYS A 243 -3.52 -24.66 9.27
CA LYS A 243 -3.50 -24.45 10.71
C LYS A 243 -4.14 -23.11 11.13
N ALA A 244 -3.97 -22.06 10.35
CA ALA A 244 -4.62 -20.78 10.61
C ALA A 244 -6.15 -20.89 10.59
N VAL A 245 -6.68 -21.64 9.63
CA VAL A 245 -8.13 -21.91 9.53
C VAL A 245 -8.60 -22.81 10.67
N GLU A 246 -7.81 -23.84 11.06
CA GLU A 246 -8.12 -24.69 12.20
C GLU A 246 -8.10 -23.92 13.53
N ASP A 247 -7.14 -23.02 13.71
CA ASP A 247 -7.01 -22.17 14.90
C ASP A 247 -8.15 -21.12 15.01
N GLY A 248 -8.92 -20.90 13.93
CA GLY A 248 -10.10 -20.04 13.95
C GLY A 248 -9.77 -18.56 13.73
N VAL A 249 -8.85 -18.23 12.81
CA VAL A 249 -8.65 -16.84 12.37
C VAL A 249 -9.82 -16.36 11.51
N ASP A 250 -10.15 -15.07 11.56
CA ASP A 250 -11.20 -14.45 10.76
C ASP A 250 -10.69 -13.98 9.39
N ILE A 251 -9.44 -13.54 9.37
CA ILE A 251 -8.78 -12.96 8.20
C ILE A 251 -7.43 -13.66 8.01
N ILE A 252 -7.07 -14.00 6.79
CA ILE A 252 -5.70 -14.39 6.41
C ILE A 252 -5.08 -13.30 5.55
N SER A 253 -3.87 -12.88 5.94
CA SER A 253 -2.99 -12.00 5.16
C SER A 253 -1.79 -12.81 4.69
N ILE A 254 -1.62 -12.91 3.36
CA ILE A 254 -0.50 -13.62 2.76
C ILE A 254 0.25 -12.70 1.78
N SER A 255 1.44 -12.27 2.19
CA SER A 255 2.31 -11.42 1.37
C SER A 255 3.34 -12.25 0.57
N LEU A 256 2.87 -13.34 0.01
CA LEU A 256 3.63 -14.32 -0.75
C LEU A 256 2.91 -14.65 -2.06
N GLY A 257 3.64 -15.13 -3.06
CA GLY A 257 3.06 -15.59 -4.31
C GLY A 257 4.10 -16.28 -5.20
N GLY A 258 3.61 -17.13 -6.08
CA GLY A 258 4.38 -17.85 -7.07
C GLY A 258 4.03 -17.46 -8.50
N PRO A 259 4.55 -18.18 -9.50
CA PRO A 259 4.13 -18.07 -10.88
C PRO A 259 2.64 -18.49 -11.01
N THR A 260 1.96 -17.87 -11.95
CA THR A 260 0.56 -18.17 -12.27
C THR A 260 0.39 -19.59 -12.75
N SER A 261 -0.60 -20.29 -12.21
CA SER A 261 -0.95 -21.65 -12.63
C SER A 261 -2.47 -21.86 -12.53
N ARG A 262 -2.94 -22.96 -13.10
CA ARG A 262 -4.33 -23.41 -12.98
C ARG A 262 -4.73 -23.55 -11.51
N TYR A 263 -5.91 -23.11 -11.11
CA TYR A 263 -6.33 -23.09 -9.69
C TYR A 263 -6.19 -24.47 -9.00
N ALA A 264 -6.47 -25.55 -9.72
CA ALA A 264 -6.31 -26.91 -9.21
C ALA A 264 -4.84 -27.35 -9.02
N ARG A 265 -3.88 -26.56 -9.47
CA ARG A 265 -2.43 -26.81 -9.34
C ARG A 265 -1.72 -25.77 -8.47
N ASP A 266 -2.47 -24.82 -7.95
CA ASP A 266 -1.97 -23.78 -7.04
C ASP A 266 -2.37 -24.10 -5.60
N PRO A 267 -1.43 -24.48 -4.72
CA PRO A 267 -1.72 -24.78 -3.32
C PRO A 267 -2.39 -23.63 -2.56
N ILE A 268 -2.04 -22.37 -2.90
CA ILE A 268 -2.66 -21.20 -2.29
C ILE A 268 -4.13 -21.08 -2.74
N ALA A 269 -4.41 -21.28 -4.03
CA ALA A 269 -5.77 -21.26 -4.55
C ALA A 269 -6.63 -22.36 -3.91
N ILE A 270 -6.11 -23.60 -3.79
CA ILE A 270 -6.82 -24.72 -3.16
C ILE A 270 -7.11 -24.44 -1.66
N ALA A 271 -6.08 -24.01 -0.91
CA ALA A 271 -6.22 -23.75 0.53
C ALA A 271 -7.14 -22.55 0.81
N SER A 272 -7.01 -21.48 0.03
CA SER A 272 -7.84 -20.28 0.18
C SER A 272 -9.31 -20.52 -0.15
N TYR A 273 -9.63 -21.44 -1.10
CA TYR A 273 -11.02 -21.86 -1.32
C TYR A 273 -11.63 -22.42 -0.02
N SER A 274 -10.95 -23.37 0.61
CA SER A 274 -11.41 -23.99 1.86
C SER A 274 -11.48 -22.99 3.03
N ALA A 275 -10.59 -22.00 3.07
CA ALA A 275 -10.64 -20.93 4.05
C ALA A 275 -11.89 -20.04 3.85
N VAL A 276 -12.15 -19.61 2.62
CA VAL A 276 -13.30 -18.76 2.27
C VAL A 276 -14.64 -19.51 2.48
N ALA A 277 -14.71 -20.79 2.16
CA ALA A 277 -15.86 -21.65 2.42
C ALA A 277 -16.20 -21.73 3.93
N LYS A 278 -15.19 -21.59 4.81
CA LYS A 278 -15.36 -21.51 6.27
C LYS A 278 -15.55 -20.08 6.80
N GLY A 279 -15.76 -19.10 5.92
CA GLY A 279 -16.00 -17.71 6.28
C GLY A 279 -14.76 -16.88 6.56
N VAL A 280 -13.56 -17.41 6.33
CA VAL A 280 -12.29 -16.69 6.52
C VAL A 280 -12.01 -15.79 5.29
N PHE A 281 -11.82 -14.49 5.50
CA PHE A 281 -11.46 -13.58 4.43
C PHE A 281 -9.98 -13.76 4.06
N PHE A 282 -9.68 -13.79 2.76
CA PHE A 282 -8.33 -14.10 2.28
C PHE A 282 -7.75 -12.96 1.44
N SER A 283 -6.79 -12.21 2.00
CA SER A 283 -6.04 -11.14 1.34
C SER A 283 -4.68 -11.64 0.87
N ALA A 284 -4.35 -11.40 -0.40
CA ALA A 284 -3.08 -11.81 -0.99
C ALA A 284 -2.44 -10.71 -1.85
N SER A 285 -1.10 -10.66 -1.85
CA SER A 285 -0.34 -9.72 -2.67
C SER A 285 -0.38 -10.08 -4.15
N ALA A 286 -0.46 -9.06 -5.04
CA ALA A 286 -0.49 -9.24 -6.50
C ALA A 286 0.86 -9.68 -7.09
N GLY A 287 1.97 -9.46 -6.36
CA GLY A 287 3.35 -9.71 -6.82
C GLY A 287 4.07 -8.45 -7.28
N ASN A 288 5.40 -8.55 -7.45
CA ASN A 288 6.30 -7.42 -7.71
C ASN A 288 7.06 -7.56 -9.05
N ARG A 289 6.37 -8.05 -10.10
CA ARG A 289 6.95 -8.30 -11.43
C ARG A 289 6.52 -7.27 -12.49
N GLY A 290 5.89 -6.15 -12.07
CA GLY A 290 5.67 -5.00 -12.95
C GLY A 290 6.99 -4.42 -13.47
N PRO A 291 6.95 -3.66 -14.54
CA PRO A 291 5.81 -3.22 -15.34
C PRO A 291 5.30 -4.24 -16.38
N LEU A 292 5.81 -5.47 -16.37
CA LEU A 292 5.38 -6.51 -17.30
C LEU A 292 3.91 -6.88 -17.09
N THR A 293 3.16 -6.99 -18.18
CA THR A 293 1.77 -7.45 -18.18
C THR A 293 1.69 -8.96 -17.91
N GLN A 294 0.51 -9.44 -17.50
CA GLN A 294 0.25 -10.87 -17.25
C GLN A 294 1.16 -11.48 -16.16
N THR A 295 1.51 -10.66 -15.17
CA THR A 295 2.43 -11.05 -14.09
C THR A 295 1.75 -11.20 -12.73
N VAL A 296 0.45 -10.87 -12.63
CA VAL A 296 -0.32 -10.95 -11.39
C VAL A 296 -0.36 -12.37 -10.84
N SER A 297 -0.09 -12.51 -9.54
CA SER A 297 -0.16 -13.76 -8.76
C SER A 297 -1.45 -13.83 -7.94
N ASN A 298 -1.73 -14.97 -7.31
CA ASN A 298 -2.87 -15.16 -6.39
C ASN A 298 -4.22 -14.85 -7.05
N ILE A 299 -4.44 -15.38 -8.23
CA ILE A 299 -5.49 -14.97 -9.18
C ILE A 299 -6.86 -15.63 -8.99
N ALA A 300 -7.04 -16.50 -8.00
CA ALA A 300 -8.30 -17.21 -7.79
C ALA A 300 -9.45 -16.25 -7.45
N PRO A 301 -10.69 -16.51 -7.94
CA PRO A 301 -11.82 -15.59 -7.77
C PRO A 301 -12.32 -15.43 -6.34
N TRP A 302 -11.95 -16.32 -5.44
CA TRP A 302 -12.27 -16.26 -4.00
C TRP A 302 -11.22 -15.52 -3.16
N ILE A 303 -10.08 -15.14 -3.72
CA ILE A 303 -9.03 -14.33 -3.09
C ILE A 303 -9.24 -12.86 -3.44
N ILE A 304 -9.01 -11.92 -2.49
CA ILE A 304 -8.77 -10.52 -2.88
C ILE A 304 -7.28 -10.34 -3.16
N THR A 305 -6.94 -9.94 -4.38
CA THR A 305 -5.57 -9.75 -4.86
C THR A 305 -5.24 -8.28 -4.88
N VAL A 306 -4.22 -7.87 -4.14
CA VAL A 306 -3.93 -6.48 -3.83
C VAL A 306 -2.69 -5.99 -4.56
N GLY A 307 -2.85 -5.02 -5.46
CA GLY A 307 -1.77 -4.27 -6.09
C GLY A 307 -1.25 -3.14 -5.22
N ALA A 308 -0.09 -2.60 -5.56
CA ALA A 308 0.57 -1.55 -4.79
C ALA A 308 0.38 -0.16 -5.39
N SER A 309 0.10 0.82 -4.52
CA SER A 309 0.10 2.24 -4.84
C SER A 309 1.12 3.02 -4.02
N THR A 310 1.46 4.22 -4.49
CA THR A 310 2.16 5.23 -3.69
C THR A 310 1.22 5.85 -2.65
N ILE A 311 1.81 6.55 -1.70
CA ILE A 311 1.12 7.48 -0.79
C ILE A 311 1.61 8.89 -1.03
N ASP A 312 1.06 9.87 -0.32
CA ASP A 312 1.42 11.29 -0.40
C ASP A 312 2.66 11.66 0.46
N ARG A 313 3.52 10.72 0.82
CA ARG A 313 4.78 10.95 1.52
C ARG A 313 5.95 10.59 0.62
N THR A 314 6.97 11.46 0.56
CA THR A 314 8.18 11.28 -0.25
C THR A 314 9.44 11.65 0.54
N PHE A 315 10.60 11.19 0.04
CA PHE A 315 11.92 11.43 0.63
C PHE A 315 12.88 11.99 -0.42
N PRO A 316 12.63 13.23 -0.90
CA PRO A 316 13.33 13.78 -2.05
C PRO A 316 14.79 14.12 -1.75
N VAL A 317 15.62 13.94 -2.78
CA VAL A 317 17.02 14.37 -2.82
C VAL A 317 17.27 15.08 -4.13
N ASP A 318 17.77 16.31 -4.08
CA ASP A 318 18.15 17.05 -5.26
C ASP A 318 19.63 16.83 -5.60
N VAL A 319 19.90 16.44 -6.84
CA VAL A 319 21.23 16.43 -7.43
C VAL A 319 21.39 17.72 -8.22
N LEU A 320 22.11 18.67 -7.65
CA LEU A 320 22.43 19.94 -8.32
C LEU A 320 23.69 19.76 -9.17
N LEU A 321 23.54 19.87 -10.48
CA LEU A 321 24.62 19.73 -11.46
C LEU A 321 25.45 21.02 -11.57
N GLY A 322 26.70 20.91 -12.05
CA GLY A 322 27.59 22.04 -12.15
C GLY A 322 27.18 23.10 -13.19
N ASN A 323 26.22 22.81 -14.04
CA ASN A 323 25.59 23.77 -14.98
C ASN A 323 24.35 24.48 -14.39
N GLY A 324 23.95 24.13 -13.13
CA GLY A 324 22.79 24.69 -12.45
C GLY A 324 21.49 23.85 -12.58
N ASP A 325 21.47 22.82 -13.42
CA ASP A 325 20.32 21.92 -13.54
C ASP A 325 20.12 21.11 -12.26
N ILE A 326 18.86 20.80 -11.95
CA ILE A 326 18.49 19.97 -10.79
C ILE A 326 17.81 18.69 -11.29
N VAL A 327 18.31 17.55 -10.82
CA VAL A 327 17.68 16.23 -11.00
C VAL A 327 17.24 15.73 -9.63
N THR A 328 15.93 15.63 -9.41
CA THR A 328 15.37 15.13 -8.14
C THR A 328 15.21 13.62 -8.17
N GLY A 329 15.63 12.96 -7.11
CA GLY A 329 15.45 11.54 -6.86
C GLY A 329 14.91 11.29 -5.45
N THR A 330 15.10 10.07 -4.94
CA THR A 330 14.64 9.67 -3.60
C THR A 330 15.67 8.87 -2.84
N SER A 331 15.68 8.98 -1.51
CA SER A 331 16.60 8.25 -0.64
C SER A 331 16.15 8.19 0.82
N LEU A 332 16.55 7.10 1.50
CA LEU A 332 16.48 6.95 2.96
C LEU A 332 17.91 6.90 3.58
N TYR A 333 18.84 7.61 2.99
CA TYR A 333 20.20 7.71 3.54
C TYR A 333 20.19 8.40 4.91
N SER A 334 20.71 7.72 5.93
CA SER A 334 20.72 8.19 7.32
C SER A 334 22.11 8.41 7.90
N GLY A 335 23.16 8.37 7.06
CA GLY A 335 24.53 8.67 7.47
C GLY A 335 24.85 10.16 7.40
N LYS A 336 26.14 10.49 7.55
CA LYS A 336 26.63 11.87 7.39
C LYS A 336 26.52 12.29 5.92
N PRO A 337 25.77 13.35 5.58
CA PRO A 337 25.68 13.84 4.19
C PRO A 337 27.03 14.38 3.73
N LEU A 338 27.20 14.47 2.42
CA LEU A 338 28.26 15.26 1.82
C LEU A 338 28.03 16.73 2.16
N ASP A 339 29.12 17.53 2.13
CA ASP A 339 28.99 18.98 2.26
C ASP A 339 28.09 19.50 1.11
N GLU A 340 26.95 20.05 1.47
CA GLU A 340 25.95 20.54 0.53
C GLU A 340 26.39 21.78 -0.26
N HIS A 341 27.48 22.44 0.15
CA HIS A 341 28.10 23.57 -0.55
C HIS A 341 29.22 23.12 -1.50
N GLN A 342 29.72 21.88 -1.37
CA GLN A 342 30.81 21.34 -2.17
C GLN A 342 30.32 20.52 -3.35
N TYR A 343 30.87 20.80 -4.54
CA TYR A 343 30.69 19.98 -5.73
C TYR A 343 31.75 18.88 -5.80
N PHE A 344 31.31 17.65 -6.06
CA PHE A 344 32.15 16.47 -6.27
C PHE A 344 32.15 16.07 -7.74
N PRO A 345 33.28 15.62 -8.32
CA PRO A 345 33.30 15.11 -9.67
C PRO A 345 32.34 13.94 -9.87
N LEU A 346 31.68 13.89 -11.04
CA LEU A 346 30.79 12.81 -11.47
C LEU A 346 31.50 11.85 -12.40
N VAL A 347 31.21 10.53 -12.25
CA VAL A 347 31.73 9.51 -13.16
C VAL A 347 30.71 8.39 -13.38
N GLN A 348 30.69 7.87 -14.59
CA GLN A 348 30.05 6.59 -14.93
C GLN A 348 31.10 5.66 -15.57
N ILE A 349 31.12 4.40 -15.16
CA ILE A 349 31.97 3.36 -15.77
C ILE A 349 31.16 2.72 -16.89
N ASN A 350 31.57 2.90 -18.14
CA ASN A 350 30.82 2.44 -19.32
C ASN A 350 31.48 1.25 -20.05
N ASP A 351 32.74 0.94 -19.72
CA ASP A 351 33.55 -0.02 -20.46
C ASP A 351 33.12 -1.47 -20.25
N THR A 352 32.45 -1.76 -19.14
CA THR A 352 31.96 -3.10 -18.79
C THR A 352 30.55 -3.06 -18.24
N SER A 353 29.79 -4.15 -18.41
CA SER A 353 28.45 -4.30 -17.80
C SER A 353 28.52 -4.26 -16.26
N SER A 354 29.55 -4.88 -15.66
CA SER A 354 29.78 -4.85 -14.22
C SER A 354 30.09 -3.44 -13.71
N GLY A 355 30.82 -2.63 -14.48
CA GLY A 355 31.06 -1.23 -14.17
C GLY A 355 29.80 -0.38 -14.21
N LYS A 356 29.01 -0.51 -15.29
CA LYS A 356 27.70 0.19 -15.42
C LYS A 356 26.75 -0.12 -14.27
N LEU A 357 26.72 -1.37 -13.85
CA LEU A 357 25.87 -1.86 -12.75
C LEU A 357 26.50 -1.64 -11.37
N CYS A 358 27.71 -1.12 -11.28
CA CYS A 358 28.49 -0.97 -10.04
C CYS A 358 28.58 -2.26 -9.21
N MET A 359 28.79 -3.38 -9.87
CA MET A 359 28.93 -4.67 -9.22
C MET A 359 30.28 -4.80 -8.51
N ALA A 360 30.37 -5.71 -7.55
CA ALA A 360 31.60 -5.99 -6.83
C ALA A 360 32.75 -6.31 -7.82
N GLY A 361 33.90 -5.64 -7.66
CA GLY A 361 35.06 -5.77 -8.54
C GLY A 361 34.95 -5.09 -9.92
N GLY A 362 33.80 -4.51 -10.28
CA GLY A 362 33.59 -3.82 -11.56
C GLY A 362 34.04 -2.35 -11.59
N LEU A 363 34.52 -1.80 -10.48
CA LEU A 363 34.81 -0.38 -10.33
C LEU A 363 36.33 -0.13 -10.18
N PRO A 364 37.03 0.47 -11.18
CA PRO A 364 38.45 0.81 -11.07
C PRO A 364 38.65 1.95 -10.06
N SER A 365 39.38 1.68 -8.96
CA SER A 365 39.62 2.68 -7.89
C SER A 365 40.28 3.96 -8.41
N ALA A 366 41.19 3.89 -9.37
CA ALA A 366 41.83 5.07 -9.96
C ALA A 366 40.83 6.02 -10.62
N THR A 367 39.73 5.50 -11.19
CA THR A 367 38.71 6.29 -11.86
C THR A 367 37.63 6.80 -10.88
N VAL A 368 37.36 6.05 -9.79
CA VAL A 368 36.19 6.24 -8.91
C VAL A 368 36.54 7.07 -7.66
N LYS A 369 37.80 7.01 -7.18
CA LYS A 369 38.22 7.62 -5.91
C LYS A 369 37.87 9.12 -5.83
N GLY A 370 37.19 9.49 -4.75
CA GLY A 370 36.76 10.86 -4.45
C GLY A 370 35.61 11.39 -5.30
N LYS A 371 34.93 10.53 -6.06
CA LYS A 371 33.86 10.94 -6.99
C LYS A 371 32.50 10.39 -6.59
N ILE A 372 31.45 11.04 -7.09
CA ILE A 372 30.09 10.50 -7.10
C ILE A 372 29.97 9.59 -8.34
N VAL A 373 29.52 8.35 -8.12
CA VAL A 373 29.44 7.31 -9.15
C VAL A 373 28.00 7.08 -9.59
N ILE A 374 27.79 7.06 -10.90
CA ILE A 374 26.48 6.77 -11.51
C ILE A 374 26.42 5.28 -11.82
N CYS A 375 25.41 4.61 -11.29
CA CYS A 375 25.17 3.17 -11.44
C CYS A 375 23.81 2.92 -12.08
N LEU A 376 23.71 1.98 -13.01
CA LEU A 376 22.44 1.51 -13.53
C LEU A 376 21.77 0.57 -12.50
N ARG A 377 20.45 0.63 -12.38
CA ARG A 377 19.64 -0.29 -11.57
C ARG A 377 19.74 -1.72 -12.11
N GLY A 378 19.47 -2.70 -11.25
CA GLY A 378 19.46 -4.13 -11.61
C GLY A 378 20.60 -4.94 -10.97
N MET A 379 20.47 -6.25 -10.96
CA MET A 379 21.35 -7.28 -10.41
C MET A 379 21.52 -7.23 -8.89
N GLU A 380 22.08 -6.15 -8.37
CA GLU A 380 22.27 -5.93 -6.92
C GLU A 380 21.34 -4.81 -6.42
N SER A 381 21.01 -4.86 -5.11
CA SER A 381 20.21 -3.80 -4.48
C SER A 381 20.96 -2.46 -4.49
N PRO A 382 20.26 -1.33 -4.57
CA PRO A 382 20.89 -0.01 -4.56
C PRO A 382 21.82 0.24 -3.37
N PRO A 383 21.50 -0.14 -2.12
CA PRO A 383 22.45 -0.03 -1.02
C PRO A 383 23.72 -0.88 -1.19
N ALA A 384 23.63 -2.07 -1.81
CA ALA A 384 24.82 -2.90 -2.09
C ALA A 384 25.76 -2.23 -3.10
N LYS A 385 25.20 -1.55 -4.12
CA LYS A 385 25.99 -0.72 -5.04
C LYS A 385 26.73 0.41 -4.29
N GLY A 386 26.10 1.01 -3.29
CA GLY A 386 26.75 1.99 -2.40
C GLY A 386 27.96 1.39 -1.70
N VAL A 387 27.86 0.18 -1.15
CA VAL A 387 29.00 -0.55 -0.53
C VAL A 387 30.13 -0.77 -1.55
N ASN A 388 29.80 -1.19 -2.78
CA ASN A 388 30.81 -1.43 -3.82
C ASN A 388 31.51 -0.13 -4.24
N VAL A 389 30.76 0.96 -4.38
CA VAL A 389 31.30 2.30 -4.71
C VAL A 389 32.23 2.77 -3.60
N LYS A 390 31.86 2.63 -2.32
CA LYS A 390 32.73 2.99 -1.19
C LYS A 390 34.02 2.17 -1.17
N LYS A 391 33.93 0.85 -1.38
CA LYS A 391 35.11 -0.02 -1.47
C LYS A 391 36.08 0.41 -2.57
N ALA A 392 35.57 0.95 -3.68
CA ALA A 392 36.38 1.51 -4.76
C ALA A 392 36.91 2.92 -4.47
N GLY A 393 36.54 3.54 -3.34
CA GLY A 393 36.95 4.87 -2.92
C GLY A 393 36.04 6.00 -3.37
N GLY A 394 34.84 5.72 -3.90
CA GLY A 394 33.83 6.72 -4.24
C GLY A 394 33.21 7.35 -2.98
N VAL A 395 32.68 8.55 -3.09
CA VAL A 395 32.11 9.35 -1.99
C VAL A 395 30.60 9.45 -2.01
N GLY A 396 29.97 9.10 -3.14
CA GLY A 396 28.51 9.09 -3.29
C GLY A 396 28.08 8.21 -4.45
N VAL A 397 26.83 7.78 -4.45
CA VAL A 397 26.25 6.92 -5.50
C VAL A 397 24.90 7.46 -5.99
N ILE A 398 24.71 7.53 -7.30
CA ILE A 398 23.43 7.82 -7.95
C ILE A 398 23.03 6.57 -8.71
N VAL A 399 22.00 5.88 -8.24
CA VAL A 399 21.41 4.76 -8.97
C VAL A 399 20.35 5.29 -9.92
N THR A 400 20.40 4.89 -11.16
CA THR A 400 19.51 5.38 -12.21
C THR A 400 18.59 4.26 -12.68
N ASN A 401 17.33 4.56 -12.90
CA ASN A 401 16.43 3.69 -13.63
C ASN A 401 16.83 3.63 -15.13
N ASP A 402 16.33 2.60 -15.80
CA ASP A 402 16.32 2.49 -17.27
C ASP A 402 14.87 2.55 -17.78
N LEU A 403 14.68 2.26 -19.06
CA LEU A 403 13.35 2.24 -19.69
C LEU A 403 12.39 1.23 -19.06
N GLN A 404 12.90 0.16 -18.47
CA GLN A 404 12.06 -0.86 -17.83
C GLN A 404 11.41 -0.32 -16.54
N TYR A 405 12.17 0.41 -15.72
CA TYR A 405 11.66 1.01 -14.48
C TYR A 405 11.07 2.40 -14.71
N GLY A 406 11.41 3.07 -15.82
CA GLY A 406 10.87 4.36 -16.23
C GLY A 406 10.97 5.44 -15.14
N GLU A 407 9.85 6.10 -14.86
CA GLU A 407 9.77 7.18 -13.87
C GLU A 407 9.45 6.66 -12.44
N ALA A 408 9.35 5.35 -12.24
CA ALA A 408 9.03 4.77 -10.93
C ALA A 408 10.15 5.00 -9.91
N LEU A 409 9.82 5.62 -8.78
CA LEU A 409 10.73 5.84 -7.65
C LEU A 409 10.23 5.11 -6.40
N PHE A 410 11.15 4.47 -5.70
CA PHE A 410 10.98 3.93 -4.35
C PHE A 410 12.28 4.09 -3.60
N SER A 411 12.17 4.40 -2.32
CA SER A 411 13.30 4.86 -1.52
C SER A 411 14.09 3.70 -0.96
N ASP A 412 15.40 3.75 -1.11
CA ASP A 412 16.32 2.72 -0.64
C ASP A 412 17.12 3.19 0.59
N ALA A 413 17.33 2.28 1.55
CA ALA A 413 17.99 2.53 2.82
C ALA A 413 19.53 2.54 2.70
N TYR A 414 20.10 3.46 1.94
CA TYR A 414 21.55 3.64 1.85
C TYR A 414 22.16 3.94 3.24
N PHE A 415 23.37 3.48 3.50
CA PHE A 415 23.99 3.61 4.82
C PHE A 415 25.48 3.92 4.80
N ASP A 416 26.20 3.39 3.84
CA ASP A 416 27.68 3.40 3.86
C ASP A 416 28.26 4.69 3.27
N ILE A 417 27.62 5.19 2.20
CA ILE A 417 27.87 6.50 1.59
C ILE A 417 26.55 7.14 1.16
N PRO A 418 26.49 8.47 1.00
CA PRO A 418 25.33 9.13 0.44
C PRO A 418 24.91 8.54 -0.90
N GLY A 419 23.67 8.13 -0.99
CA GLY A 419 23.13 7.49 -2.19
C GLY A 419 21.66 7.85 -2.43
N LEU A 420 21.25 7.85 -3.68
CA LEU A 420 19.87 8.08 -4.10
C LEU A 420 19.54 7.30 -5.38
N THR A 421 18.25 7.19 -5.65
CA THR A 421 17.73 6.64 -6.91
C THR A 421 17.02 7.74 -7.69
N ILE A 422 17.28 7.84 -9.01
CA ILE A 422 16.62 8.78 -9.93
C ILE A 422 15.86 8.05 -11.03
N THR A 423 14.91 8.75 -11.64
CA THR A 423 14.08 8.26 -12.75
C THR A 423 14.88 8.05 -14.05
N ASN A 424 14.26 7.43 -15.06
CA ASN A 424 14.88 7.29 -16.38
C ASN A 424 15.05 8.66 -17.07
N SER A 425 14.07 9.54 -17.00
CA SER A 425 14.20 10.90 -17.54
C SER A 425 15.30 11.71 -16.84
N GLY A 426 15.42 11.57 -15.52
CA GLY A 426 16.52 12.11 -14.72
C GLY A 426 17.88 11.56 -15.18
N ARG A 427 17.95 10.24 -15.47
CA ARG A 427 19.14 9.61 -16.03
C ARG A 427 19.54 10.22 -17.39
N GLU A 428 18.60 10.39 -18.30
CA GLU A 428 18.88 10.98 -19.63
C GLU A 428 19.45 12.39 -19.51
N ARG A 429 18.87 13.23 -18.64
CA ARG A 429 19.39 14.57 -18.34
C ARG A 429 20.80 14.51 -17.76
N LEU A 430 21.04 13.61 -16.81
CA LEU A 430 22.35 13.44 -16.18
C LEU A 430 23.42 12.96 -17.16
N LEU A 431 23.09 12.00 -18.05
CA LEU A 431 24.01 11.52 -19.09
C LEU A 431 24.31 12.56 -20.16
N ASN A 432 23.32 13.37 -20.52
CA ASN A 432 23.54 14.49 -21.44
C ASN A 432 24.50 15.53 -20.83
N TYR A 433 24.31 15.86 -19.54
CA TYR A 433 25.23 16.74 -18.82
C TYR A 433 26.67 16.16 -18.77
N LEU A 434 26.84 14.88 -18.49
CA LEU A 434 28.14 14.21 -18.52
C LEU A 434 28.82 14.33 -19.89
N LYS A 435 28.06 14.11 -20.95
CA LYS A 435 28.57 14.20 -22.35
C LYS A 435 29.02 15.59 -22.69
N THR A 436 28.30 16.63 -22.27
CA THR A 436 28.62 18.02 -22.59
C THR A 436 29.73 18.61 -21.72
N SER A 437 29.82 18.19 -20.46
CA SER A 437 30.78 18.70 -19.46
C SER A 437 32.10 17.91 -19.42
N GLY A 438 32.12 16.68 -19.94
CA GLY A 438 33.31 15.82 -19.95
C GLY A 438 33.95 15.67 -18.57
N HIS A 439 35.26 15.91 -18.47
CA HIS A 439 36.01 15.81 -17.22
C HIS A 439 35.64 16.89 -16.17
N HIS A 440 34.91 17.93 -16.55
CA HIS A 440 34.45 18.98 -15.63
C HIS A 440 33.09 18.68 -14.98
N ALA A 441 32.46 17.54 -15.31
CA ALA A 441 31.19 17.17 -14.75
C ALA A 441 31.28 16.99 -13.22
N LYS A 442 30.43 17.71 -12.50
CA LYS A 442 30.37 17.71 -11.03
C LYS A 442 28.96 17.87 -10.55
N ALA A 443 28.68 17.38 -9.35
CA ALA A 443 27.37 17.52 -8.70
C ALA A 443 27.49 17.63 -7.18
N ARG A 444 26.42 18.08 -6.55
CA ARG A 444 26.20 17.99 -5.10
C ARG A 444 24.83 17.41 -4.80
N MET A 445 24.67 16.77 -3.64
CA MET A 445 23.44 16.11 -3.22
C MET A 445 22.84 16.85 -2.03
N ILE A 446 21.56 17.19 -2.09
CA ILE A 446 20.81 17.91 -1.05
C ILE A 446 19.66 17.03 -0.59
N PHE A 447 19.77 16.46 0.60
CA PHE A 447 18.76 15.61 1.21
C PHE A 447 17.69 16.46 1.89
N GLN A 448 16.42 16.33 1.47
CA GLN A 448 15.32 17.17 1.97
C GLN A 448 14.53 16.54 3.12
N GLY A 449 14.89 15.32 3.54
CA GLY A 449 14.16 14.58 4.57
C GLY A 449 12.77 14.15 4.12
N THR A 450 11.81 14.16 5.04
CA THR A 450 10.43 13.78 4.76
C THR A 450 9.63 14.95 4.23
N LYS A 451 8.92 14.75 3.12
CA LYS A 451 7.95 15.70 2.56
C LYS A 451 6.59 15.05 2.39
N VAL A 452 5.54 15.84 2.54
CA VAL A 452 4.15 15.46 2.29
C VAL A 452 3.56 16.43 1.27
N PRO A 453 3.83 16.22 -0.04
CA PRO A 453 3.27 17.06 -1.09
C PRO A 453 1.76 16.85 -1.22
N SER A 454 1.02 17.90 -1.56
CA SER A 454 -0.41 17.85 -1.78
C SER A 454 -0.74 17.40 -3.21
N GLY A 455 -1.69 16.48 -3.38
CA GLY A 455 -2.50 16.37 -4.60
C GLY A 455 -2.20 15.20 -5.57
N GLN A 456 -0.98 14.68 -5.69
CA GLN A 456 -0.62 13.74 -6.77
C GLN A 456 -0.62 12.24 -6.38
N ALA A 457 -1.12 11.89 -5.23
CA ALA A 457 -1.22 10.50 -4.81
C ALA A 457 -2.69 10.05 -4.77
N PRO A 458 -2.94 8.74 -4.99
CA PRO A 458 -2.00 7.66 -5.28
C PRO A 458 -1.62 7.55 -6.77
N SER A 459 -0.47 6.89 -7.06
CA SER A 459 -0.14 6.32 -8.37
C SER A 459 0.08 4.83 -8.22
N VAL A 460 -0.18 4.01 -9.26
CA VAL A 460 0.14 2.58 -9.22
C VAL A 460 1.64 2.38 -9.28
N ALA A 461 2.19 1.62 -8.34
CA ALA A 461 3.63 1.38 -8.26
C ALA A 461 4.15 0.63 -9.49
N GLY A 462 5.27 1.09 -10.06
CA GLY A 462 5.85 0.51 -11.27
C GLY A 462 6.19 -0.98 -11.15
N PHE A 463 6.53 -1.46 -9.94
CA PHE A 463 6.77 -2.87 -9.69
C PHE A 463 5.49 -3.71 -9.49
N SER A 464 4.33 -3.11 -9.25
CA SER A 464 3.10 -3.86 -8.99
C SER A 464 2.76 -4.76 -10.18
N SER A 465 2.59 -6.05 -9.93
CA SER A 465 2.22 -7.02 -10.95
C SER A 465 0.86 -6.69 -11.57
N ARG A 466 0.70 -7.03 -12.85
CA ARG A 466 -0.41 -6.59 -13.69
C ARG A 466 -1.20 -7.74 -14.27
N GLY A 467 -2.49 -7.51 -14.43
CA GLY A 467 -3.36 -8.35 -15.25
C GLY A 467 -2.99 -8.33 -16.75
N PRO A 468 -3.83 -8.94 -17.57
CA PRO A 468 -5.00 -9.73 -17.21
C PRO A 468 -4.65 -11.06 -16.50
N ASN A 469 -5.66 -11.64 -15.83
CA ASN A 469 -5.60 -12.97 -15.24
C ASN A 469 -5.57 -14.03 -16.37
N LEU A 470 -4.48 -14.79 -16.46
CA LEU A 470 -4.27 -15.76 -17.54
C LEU A 470 -5.11 -17.04 -17.39
N GLU A 471 -5.50 -17.41 -16.18
CA GLU A 471 -6.33 -18.60 -15.95
C GLU A 471 -7.79 -18.35 -16.28
N SER A 472 -8.32 -17.17 -15.90
CA SER A 472 -9.65 -16.72 -16.30
C SER A 472 -9.66 -15.22 -16.51
N ILE A 473 -9.81 -14.82 -17.77
CA ILE A 473 -9.90 -13.41 -18.18
C ILE A 473 -11.13 -12.70 -17.63
N TYR A 474 -12.18 -13.46 -17.30
CA TYR A 474 -13.46 -12.94 -16.78
C TYR A 474 -13.37 -12.53 -15.31
N VAL A 475 -12.26 -12.87 -14.64
CA VAL A 475 -11.96 -12.48 -13.27
C VAL A 475 -10.89 -11.39 -13.29
N LEU A 476 -11.30 -10.14 -13.07
CA LEU A 476 -10.38 -9.00 -13.03
C LEU A 476 -9.36 -9.17 -11.92
N LYS A 477 -8.07 -9.03 -12.25
CA LYS A 477 -6.95 -9.01 -11.30
C LYS A 477 -5.90 -7.96 -11.69
N PRO A 478 -5.31 -7.20 -10.69
CA PRO A 478 -5.67 -7.24 -9.27
C PRO A 478 -7.10 -6.78 -9.01
N ASP A 479 -7.66 -7.08 -7.83
CA ASP A 479 -9.00 -6.63 -7.43
C ASP A 479 -9.02 -5.14 -7.11
N VAL A 480 -8.08 -4.71 -6.28
CA VAL A 480 -7.88 -3.32 -5.81
C VAL A 480 -6.40 -3.01 -5.68
N ILE A 481 -6.08 -1.73 -5.52
CA ILE A 481 -4.77 -1.27 -5.06
C ILE A 481 -4.88 -0.63 -3.68
N ALA A 482 -3.77 -0.70 -2.92
CA ALA A 482 -3.65 -0.12 -1.59
C ALA A 482 -2.22 0.39 -1.35
N PRO A 483 -1.95 1.20 -0.30
CA PRO A 483 -0.62 1.72 0.00
C PRO A 483 0.45 0.62 0.05
N GLY A 484 1.50 0.73 -0.77
CA GLY A 484 2.55 -0.28 -0.88
C GLY A 484 3.94 0.28 -1.16
N VAL A 485 4.07 1.60 -1.33
CA VAL A 485 5.36 2.27 -1.55
C VAL A 485 5.76 3.08 -0.33
N ASP A 486 6.99 2.89 0.12
CA ASP A 486 7.61 3.63 1.23
C ASP A 486 6.82 3.55 2.55
N ILE A 487 6.40 2.34 2.92
CA ILE A 487 5.59 2.06 4.10
C ILE A 487 6.49 1.88 5.32
N LEU A 488 6.30 2.72 6.35
CA LEU A 488 6.94 2.59 7.66
C LEU A 488 6.16 1.58 8.50
N ALA A 489 6.84 0.56 9.03
CA ALA A 489 6.28 -0.40 9.98
C ALA A 489 7.38 -1.00 10.87
N SER A 490 6.98 -1.78 11.89
CA SER A 490 7.91 -2.37 12.84
C SER A 490 8.92 -3.31 12.19
N TRP A 491 10.10 -3.35 12.77
CA TRP A 491 11.24 -4.14 12.29
C TRP A 491 11.99 -4.76 13.46
N PRO A 492 12.50 -6.00 13.33
CA PRO A 492 13.38 -6.58 14.36
C PRO A 492 14.65 -5.75 14.54
N ASP A 493 14.94 -5.34 15.76
CA ASP A 493 16.12 -4.52 16.09
C ASP A 493 17.47 -5.26 15.99
N THR A 494 17.43 -6.55 15.69
CA THR A 494 18.60 -7.39 15.41
C THR A 494 18.95 -7.48 13.93
N ILE A 495 18.03 -7.05 13.04
CA ILE A 495 18.18 -7.19 11.59
C ILE A 495 18.60 -5.84 10.97
N PRO A 496 19.65 -5.81 10.12
CA PRO A 496 20.01 -4.60 9.40
C PRO A 496 18.87 -4.12 8.48
N PRO A 497 18.52 -2.82 8.49
CA PRO A 497 17.44 -2.31 7.64
C PRO A 497 17.63 -2.52 6.13
N ALA A 498 18.88 -2.38 5.65
CA ALA A 498 19.21 -2.64 4.25
C ALA A 498 19.27 -4.14 3.89
N ARG A 499 19.10 -5.03 4.87
CA ARG A 499 19.22 -6.50 4.73
C ARG A 499 20.54 -6.94 4.08
N ILE A 500 21.60 -6.20 4.35
CA ILE A 500 22.97 -6.45 3.90
C ILE A 500 23.84 -6.67 5.14
N PRO A 501 24.67 -7.73 5.19
CA PRO A 501 25.50 -8.03 6.38
C PRO A 501 26.44 -6.88 6.81
N GLN A 502 26.84 -6.02 5.86
CA GLN A 502 27.71 -4.89 6.10
C GLN A 502 26.99 -3.69 6.73
N ASP A 503 25.65 -3.67 6.78
CA ASP A 503 24.89 -2.58 7.43
C ASP A 503 24.92 -2.75 8.95
N PRO A 504 25.62 -1.88 9.69
CA PRO A 504 25.74 -1.99 11.14
C PRO A 504 24.52 -1.43 11.88
N ARG A 505 23.61 -0.73 11.15
CA ARG A 505 22.47 -0.05 11.77
C ARG A 505 21.46 -1.03 12.33
N ARG A 506 20.80 -0.60 13.40
CA ARG A 506 19.67 -1.30 14.02
C ARG A 506 18.55 -0.30 14.26
N SER A 507 17.30 -0.73 14.03
CA SER A 507 16.13 0.12 14.20
C SER A 507 14.92 -0.73 14.54
N GLY A 508 14.00 -0.23 15.36
CA GLY A 508 12.71 -0.86 15.64
C GLY A 508 11.68 -0.66 14.52
N PHE A 509 12.00 0.15 13.50
CA PHE A 509 11.17 0.44 12.33
C PHE A 509 11.97 0.36 11.04
N ASN A 510 11.29 0.05 9.93
CA ASN A 510 11.87 0.10 8.60
C ASN A 510 10.85 0.65 7.59
N ILE A 511 11.34 1.17 6.48
CA ILE A 511 10.53 1.64 5.36
C ILE A 511 10.74 0.67 4.20
N LEU A 512 9.65 0.01 3.77
CA LEU A 512 9.68 -0.97 2.69
C LEU A 512 8.67 -0.63 1.60
N SER A 513 8.95 -1.12 0.39
CA SER A 513 8.04 -1.04 -0.77
C SER A 513 7.77 -2.43 -1.34
N GLY A 514 6.50 -2.72 -1.67
CA GLY A 514 6.06 -3.99 -2.23
C GLY A 514 4.54 -4.16 -2.15
N THR A 515 3.97 -5.02 -2.99
CA THR A 515 2.58 -5.49 -2.83
C THR A 515 2.39 -6.25 -1.51
N SER A 516 3.50 -6.72 -0.93
CA SER A 516 3.55 -7.28 0.43
C SER A 516 3.15 -6.30 1.52
N MET A 517 3.28 -4.98 1.30
CA MET A 517 2.82 -3.94 2.23
C MET A 517 1.37 -3.56 1.94
N SER A 518 0.93 -3.66 0.69
CA SER A 518 -0.47 -3.37 0.32
C SER A 518 -1.44 -4.45 0.83
N CYS A 519 -1.07 -5.70 0.75
CA CYS A 519 -1.87 -6.84 1.22
C CYS A 519 -2.31 -6.70 2.69
N PRO A 520 -1.43 -6.43 3.67
CA PRO A 520 -1.82 -6.28 5.07
C PRO A 520 -2.65 -5.01 5.33
N HIS A 521 -2.56 -3.96 4.52
CA HIS A 521 -3.52 -2.84 4.60
C HIS A 521 -4.95 -3.32 4.33
N VAL A 522 -5.14 -4.08 3.26
CA VAL A 522 -6.46 -4.65 2.91
C VAL A 522 -6.92 -5.68 3.93
N ALA A 523 -6.01 -6.49 4.48
CA ALA A 523 -6.34 -7.40 5.58
C ALA A 523 -6.80 -6.66 6.85
N GLY A 524 -6.16 -5.55 7.19
CA GLY A 524 -6.58 -4.67 8.29
C GLY A 524 -7.94 -4.02 8.03
N ILE A 525 -8.20 -3.53 6.81
CA ILE A 525 -9.51 -2.99 6.42
C ILE A 525 -10.58 -4.08 6.50
N ALA A 526 -10.28 -5.30 6.04
CA ALA A 526 -11.20 -6.43 6.17
C ALA A 526 -11.50 -6.77 7.63
N ALA A 527 -10.51 -6.65 8.52
CA ALA A 527 -10.73 -6.84 9.95
C ALA A 527 -11.64 -5.76 10.55
N LEU A 528 -11.48 -4.50 10.15
CA LEU A 528 -12.41 -3.43 10.54
C LEU A 528 -13.82 -3.71 10.02
N LEU A 529 -13.97 -4.04 8.72
CA LEU A 529 -15.28 -4.35 8.14
C LEU A 529 -15.93 -5.58 8.79
N LYS A 530 -15.16 -6.63 9.10
CA LYS A 530 -15.66 -7.80 9.81
C LYS A 530 -16.09 -7.49 11.26
N GLY A 531 -15.37 -6.57 11.91
CA GLY A 531 -15.75 -6.06 13.24
C GLY A 531 -17.06 -5.26 13.21
N ALA A 532 -17.23 -4.38 12.21
CA ALA A 532 -18.44 -3.57 12.03
C ALA A 532 -19.64 -4.40 11.53
N HIS A 533 -19.39 -5.43 10.70
CA HIS A 533 -20.40 -6.28 10.08
C HIS A 533 -20.08 -7.76 10.26
N PRO A 534 -20.28 -8.33 11.47
CA PRO A 534 -19.92 -9.73 11.76
C PRO A 534 -20.65 -10.76 10.88
N ASP A 535 -21.81 -10.40 10.33
CA ASP A 535 -22.65 -11.21 9.44
C ASP A 535 -22.19 -11.21 7.96
N TRP A 536 -21.23 -10.36 7.59
CA TRP A 536 -20.79 -10.31 6.20
C TRP A 536 -19.89 -11.50 5.84
N THR A 537 -20.17 -12.05 4.65
CA THR A 537 -19.35 -13.09 4.04
C THR A 537 -18.02 -12.50 3.50
N PRO A 538 -16.99 -13.33 3.28
CA PRO A 538 -15.78 -12.87 2.58
C PRO A 538 -16.05 -12.21 1.22
N ALA A 539 -17.05 -12.69 0.49
CA ALA A 539 -17.46 -12.11 -0.79
C ALA A 539 -18.11 -10.74 -0.62
N MET A 540 -18.96 -10.53 0.39
CA MET A 540 -19.54 -9.23 0.72
C MET A 540 -18.46 -8.21 1.07
N ILE A 541 -17.48 -8.56 1.93
CA ILE A 541 -16.36 -7.70 2.30
C ILE A 541 -15.54 -7.32 1.06
N ARG A 542 -15.19 -8.29 0.20
CA ARG A 542 -14.49 -8.02 -1.06
C ARG A 542 -15.30 -7.11 -1.97
N SER A 543 -16.59 -7.40 -2.14
CA SER A 543 -17.48 -6.57 -2.95
C SER A 543 -17.54 -5.13 -2.45
N ALA A 544 -17.73 -4.92 -1.14
CA ALA A 544 -17.75 -3.59 -0.54
C ALA A 544 -16.48 -2.80 -0.87
N MET A 545 -15.29 -3.41 -0.73
CA MET A 545 -14.02 -2.75 -1.07
C MET A 545 -13.86 -2.47 -2.56
N MET A 546 -14.29 -3.39 -3.45
CA MET A 546 -14.17 -3.19 -4.90
C MET A 546 -15.16 -2.16 -5.43
N THR A 547 -16.42 -2.19 -5.00
CA THR A 547 -17.49 -1.34 -5.55
C THR A 547 -17.43 0.10 -5.08
N THR A 548 -16.69 0.37 -3.99
CA THR A 548 -16.49 1.71 -3.44
C THR A 548 -15.10 2.27 -3.70
N ALA A 549 -14.21 1.50 -4.36
CA ALA A 549 -12.87 1.93 -4.71
C ALA A 549 -12.89 3.19 -5.62
N TYR A 550 -11.89 4.06 -5.44
CA TYR A 550 -11.80 5.30 -6.23
C TYR A 550 -10.68 5.24 -7.26
N ASN A 551 -10.85 6.00 -8.37
CA ASN A 551 -9.96 6.00 -9.53
C ASN A 551 -9.33 7.37 -9.80
N SER A 552 -9.42 8.30 -8.86
CA SER A 552 -8.85 9.65 -8.96
C SER A 552 -7.97 9.98 -7.76
N CYS A 553 -6.93 10.75 -7.98
CA CYS A 553 -6.11 11.35 -6.92
C CYS A 553 -6.91 12.42 -6.15
N ARG A 554 -6.36 12.93 -5.06
CA ARG A 554 -6.98 13.99 -4.26
C ARG A 554 -7.21 15.30 -5.03
N ASP A 555 -6.44 15.56 -6.08
CA ASP A 555 -6.63 16.71 -6.98
C ASP A 555 -7.67 16.46 -8.09
N GLY A 556 -8.37 15.33 -8.07
CA GLY A 556 -9.40 14.94 -9.03
C GLY A 556 -8.89 14.36 -10.35
N LYS A 557 -7.57 14.28 -10.55
CA LYS A 557 -6.97 13.67 -11.75
C LYS A 557 -7.00 12.15 -11.67
N PRO A 558 -6.98 11.43 -12.81
CA PRO A 558 -6.87 9.98 -12.82
C PRO A 558 -5.64 9.48 -12.06
N ILE A 559 -5.75 8.31 -11.42
CA ILE A 559 -4.60 7.58 -10.88
C ILE A 559 -3.66 7.22 -12.04
N LEU A 560 -2.37 7.56 -11.91
CA LEU A 560 -1.35 7.34 -12.92
C LEU A 560 -0.59 6.03 -12.68
N ALA A 561 0.02 5.50 -13.73
CA ALA A 561 1.05 4.47 -13.67
C ALA A 561 2.41 5.15 -13.42
N GLN A 562 3.09 4.76 -12.35
CA GLN A 562 4.30 5.45 -11.87
C GLN A 562 5.47 5.40 -12.87
N GLU A 563 5.53 4.37 -13.73
CA GLU A 563 6.65 4.18 -14.67
C GLU A 563 6.60 5.07 -15.90
N ASN A 564 5.44 5.68 -16.24
CA ASN A 564 5.28 6.46 -17.46
C ASN A 564 4.39 7.71 -17.30
N ASP A 565 3.86 7.95 -16.10
CA ASP A 565 2.96 9.06 -15.78
C ASP A 565 1.67 9.13 -16.63
N LEU A 566 1.26 8.00 -17.23
CA LEU A 566 0.01 7.89 -17.95
C LEU A 566 -1.11 7.38 -17.03
N PRO A 567 -2.39 7.65 -17.37
CA PRO A 567 -3.51 7.07 -16.63
C PRO A 567 -3.39 5.54 -16.51
N ALA A 568 -3.46 5.04 -15.27
CA ALA A 568 -3.32 3.62 -14.99
C ALA A 568 -4.50 2.85 -15.57
N SER A 569 -4.23 1.85 -16.41
CA SER A 569 -5.26 0.98 -16.95
C SER A 569 -5.86 0.09 -15.85
N ILE A 570 -7.01 -0.50 -16.14
CA ILE A 570 -7.72 -1.40 -15.24
C ILE A 570 -6.87 -2.62 -14.84
N TRP A 571 -5.99 -3.09 -15.72
CA TRP A 571 -5.08 -4.21 -15.45
C TRP A 571 -3.99 -3.87 -14.42
N LEU A 572 -3.80 -2.58 -14.14
CA LEU A 572 -2.87 -2.08 -13.13
C LEU A 572 -3.59 -1.83 -11.80
N ARG A 573 -4.73 -1.14 -11.84
CA ARG A 573 -5.43 -0.62 -10.66
C ARG A 573 -6.60 -1.47 -10.17
N GLY A 574 -7.03 -2.47 -10.94
CA GLY A 574 -8.25 -3.22 -10.63
C GLY A 574 -9.48 -2.31 -10.59
N ALA A 575 -10.36 -2.49 -9.62
CA ALA A 575 -11.49 -1.60 -9.39
C ALA A 575 -11.09 -0.19 -8.96
N GLY A 576 -9.88 -0.03 -8.42
CA GLY A 576 -9.35 1.26 -7.96
C GLY A 576 -8.61 1.16 -6.62
N HIS A 577 -8.32 2.31 -6.03
CA HIS A 577 -7.73 2.40 -4.69
C HIS A 577 -8.81 2.22 -3.62
N VAL A 578 -8.55 1.37 -2.64
CA VAL A 578 -9.51 1.04 -1.59
C VAL A 578 -9.90 2.27 -0.75
N ASP A 579 -11.21 2.39 -0.43
CA ASP A 579 -11.81 3.43 0.42
C ASP A 579 -12.52 2.76 1.61
N PRO A 580 -11.87 2.69 2.79
CA PRO A 580 -12.43 1.98 3.95
C PRO A 580 -13.74 2.55 4.45
N GLU A 581 -13.88 3.87 4.49
CA GLU A 581 -15.07 4.53 5.01
C GLU A 581 -16.29 4.29 4.10
N LYS A 582 -16.12 4.35 2.77
CA LYS A 582 -17.19 4.01 1.84
C LYS A 582 -17.50 2.53 1.83
N ALA A 583 -16.50 1.66 2.02
CA ALA A 583 -16.72 0.22 2.13
C ALA A 583 -17.53 -0.17 3.38
N ASN A 584 -17.58 0.67 4.42
CA ASN A 584 -18.41 0.46 5.61
C ASN A 584 -19.92 0.58 5.32
N ASP A 585 -20.31 1.46 4.41
CA ASP A 585 -21.72 1.66 4.01
C ASP A 585 -21.86 1.68 2.48
N PRO A 586 -21.66 0.51 1.80
CA PRO A 586 -21.68 0.45 0.33
C PRO A 586 -23.10 0.48 -0.25
N GLY A 587 -24.14 0.30 0.57
CA GLY A 587 -25.54 0.17 0.17
C GLY A 587 -25.89 -1.21 -0.41
N LEU A 588 -25.22 -1.62 -1.49
CA LEU A 588 -25.41 -2.93 -2.13
C LEU A 588 -24.07 -3.67 -2.26
N VAL A 589 -24.13 -5.01 -2.24
CA VAL A 589 -22.96 -5.88 -2.46
C VAL A 589 -23.27 -7.02 -3.43
N TYR A 590 -22.23 -7.50 -4.11
CA TYR A 590 -22.21 -8.75 -4.87
C TYR A 590 -21.76 -9.88 -3.95
N ASP A 591 -22.70 -10.69 -3.51
CA ASP A 591 -22.40 -11.85 -2.66
C ASP A 591 -22.17 -13.09 -3.52
N LEU A 592 -21.36 -14.02 -3.02
CA LEU A 592 -21.00 -15.27 -3.68
C LEU A 592 -20.97 -16.40 -2.66
N THR A 593 -21.54 -17.51 -3.05
CA THR A 593 -21.58 -18.77 -2.30
C THR A 593 -20.57 -19.78 -2.84
N GLU A 594 -20.35 -20.87 -2.13
CA GLU A 594 -19.56 -22.00 -2.62
C GLU A 594 -20.10 -22.55 -3.94
N ASP A 595 -21.42 -22.66 -4.07
CA ASP A 595 -22.09 -23.12 -5.30
C ASP A 595 -21.79 -22.22 -6.51
N ASP A 596 -21.70 -20.89 -6.32
CA ASP A 596 -21.35 -19.98 -7.40
C ASP A 596 -19.91 -20.20 -7.89
N TYR A 597 -18.98 -20.49 -6.99
CA TYR A 597 -17.61 -20.85 -7.39
C TYR A 597 -17.52 -22.21 -8.05
N ILE A 598 -18.30 -23.21 -7.61
CA ILE A 598 -18.38 -24.52 -8.27
C ILE A 598 -18.97 -24.38 -9.68
N ASP A 599 -20.06 -23.62 -9.85
CA ASP A 599 -20.65 -23.33 -11.15
C ASP A 599 -19.64 -22.66 -12.10
N PHE A 600 -18.86 -21.70 -11.59
CA PHE A 600 -17.78 -21.07 -12.33
C PHE A 600 -16.69 -22.07 -12.76
N LEU A 601 -16.25 -22.95 -11.86
CA LEU A 601 -15.24 -23.97 -12.19
C LEU A 601 -15.76 -24.94 -13.25
N CYS A 602 -17.02 -25.37 -13.15
CA CYS A 602 -17.68 -26.19 -14.18
C CYS A 602 -17.72 -25.47 -15.55
N ALA A 603 -18.12 -24.19 -15.55
CA ALA A 603 -18.16 -23.37 -16.77
C ALA A 603 -16.77 -23.13 -17.37
N SER A 604 -15.71 -23.11 -16.54
CA SER A 604 -14.30 -22.92 -16.95
C SER A 604 -13.60 -24.23 -17.35
N ASN A 605 -14.36 -25.28 -17.65
CA ASN A 605 -13.87 -26.58 -18.11
C ASN A 605 -12.89 -27.25 -17.11
N TYR A 606 -13.11 -27.10 -15.81
CA TYR A 606 -12.43 -27.90 -14.80
C TYR A 606 -13.01 -29.30 -14.77
N THR A 607 -12.13 -30.30 -14.73
CA THR A 607 -12.55 -31.70 -14.63
C THR A 607 -13.14 -31.99 -13.25
N LYS A 608 -13.94 -33.05 -13.16
CA LYS A 608 -14.52 -33.50 -11.89
C LYS A 608 -13.45 -33.70 -10.80
N SER A 609 -12.29 -34.25 -11.16
CA SER A 609 -11.17 -34.44 -10.23
C SER A 609 -10.53 -33.13 -9.80
N GLU A 610 -10.38 -32.14 -10.71
CA GLU A 610 -9.85 -30.82 -10.36
C GLU A 610 -10.81 -30.05 -9.43
N ILE A 611 -12.12 -30.13 -9.66
CA ILE A 611 -13.12 -29.51 -8.78
C ILE A 611 -13.10 -30.19 -7.42
N MET A 612 -13.01 -31.53 -7.38
CA MET A 612 -12.89 -32.28 -6.12
C MET A 612 -11.64 -31.87 -5.31
N MET A 613 -10.50 -31.59 -5.99
CA MET A 613 -9.29 -31.10 -5.29
C MET A 613 -9.52 -29.70 -4.67
N ILE A 614 -10.23 -28.81 -5.37
CA ILE A 614 -10.49 -27.44 -4.91
C ILE A 614 -11.59 -27.42 -3.84
N ALA A 615 -12.78 -27.95 -4.20
CA ALA A 615 -14.01 -27.82 -3.40
C ALA A 615 -14.20 -28.94 -2.38
N LYS A 616 -13.42 -30.03 -2.46
CA LYS A 616 -13.50 -31.21 -1.60
C LYS A 616 -14.89 -31.89 -1.61
N THR A 617 -15.64 -31.66 -2.67
CA THR A 617 -17.01 -32.18 -2.85
C THR A 617 -17.13 -32.82 -4.22
N GLU A 618 -17.81 -33.96 -4.31
CA GLU A 618 -18.15 -34.54 -5.60
C GLU A 618 -19.22 -33.71 -6.33
N VAL A 619 -18.88 -33.32 -7.54
CA VAL A 619 -19.72 -32.45 -8.37
C VAL A 619 -19.97 -33.08 -9.73
N SER A 620 -21.22 -33.03 -10.20
CA SER A 620 -21.59 -33.31 -11.56
C SER A 620 -21.88 -32.00 -12.30
N CYS A 621 -20.95 -31.56 -13.14
CA CYS A 621 -21.11 -30.35 -13.93
C CYS A 621 -22.25 -30.44 -14.96
N GLU A 622 -22.56 -31.66 -15.42
CA GLU A 622 -23.67 -31.89 -16.36
C GLU A 622 -25.03 -31.37 -15.86
N LYS A 623 -25.22 -31.36 -14.55
CA LYS A 623 -26.43 -30.85 -13.88
C LYS A 623 -26.39 -29.34 -13.64
N ARG A 624 -25.25 -28.67 -13.91
CA ARG A 624 -24.97 -27.26 -13.62
C ARG A 624 -24.70 -26.42 -14.87
N THR A 625 -25.04 -26.92 -16.06
CA THR A 625 -24.62 -26.40 -17.39
C THR A 625 -25.30 -25.09 -17.82
N THR A 626 -26.07 -24.43 -16.97
CA THR A 626 -26.81 -23.21 -17.36
C THR A 626 -26.02 -21.92 -17.22
N LYS A 627 -24.92 -21.92 -16.44
CA LYS A 627 -24.07 -20.75 -16.21
C LYS A 627 -22.85 -20.75 -17.12
N ARG A 628 -22.34 -19.58 -17.43
CA ARG A 628 -21.12 -19.35 -18.22
C ARG A 628 -20.05 -18.74 -17.32
N GLU A 629 -18.78 -18.80 -17.70
CA GLU A 629 -17.66 -18.27 -16.90
C GLU A 629 -17.86 -16.80 -16.50
N TRP A 630 -18.43 -15.99 -17.38
CA TRP A 630 -18.68 -14.57 -17.14
C TRP A 630 -19.93 -14.29 -16.28
N ASP A 631 -20.73 -15.31 -15.94
CA ASP A 631 -21.89 -15.17 -15.06
C ASP A 631 -21.54 -15.28 -13.56
N LEU A 632 -20.27 -15.53 -13.22
CA LEU A 632 -19.82 -15.44 -11.83
C LEU A 632 -20.22 -14.07 -11.26
N ASN A 633 -20.91 -14.03 -10.12
CA ASN A 633 -21.40 -12.80 -9.48
C ASN A 633 -20.28 -11.94 -8.89
N TYR A 634 -19.23 -11.75 -9.68
CA TYR A 634 -18.02 -11.00 -9.34
C TYR A 634 -18.22 -9.50 -9.61
N PRO A 635 -17.67 -8.59 -8.73
CA PRO A 635 -17.90 -7.14 -8.86
C PRO A 635 -17.01 -6.49 -9.95
N ALA A 636 -16.99 -7.11 -11.11
CA ALA A 636 -16.46 -6.62 -12.37
C ALA A 636 -17.09 -7.40 -13.52
N ILE A 637 -17.17 -6.81 -14.69
CA ILE A 637 -17.59 -7.48 -15.92
C ILE A 637 -16.47 -7.35 -16.93
N VAL A 638 -15.94 -8.49 -17.37
CA VAL A 638 -14.97 -8.57 -18.45
C VAL A 638 -15.58 -9.36 -19.59
N VAL A 639 -15.71 -8.73 -20.74
CA VAL A 639 -16.14 -9.36 -21.97
C VAL A 639 -14.95 -9.41 -22.92
N ALA A 640 -14.47 -10.60 -23.20
CA ALA A 640 -13.30 -10.77 -24.03
C ALA A 640 -13.56 -11.72 -25.20
N THR A 641 -13.00 -11.40 -26.36
CA THR A 641 -13.04 -12.27 -27.54
C THR A 641 -11.66 -12.83 -27.83
N LYS A 642 -11.60 -14.13 -28.20
CA LYS A 642 -10.37 -14.73 -28.72
C LYS A 642 -10.23 -14.45 -30.21
N ARG A 643 -9.03 -14.10 -30.66
CA ARG A 643 -8.73 -14.01 -32.10
C ARG A 643 -8.85 -15.39 -32.71
N GLN A 644 -9.81 -15.59 -33.62
CA GLN A 644 -9.91 -16.81 -34.43
C GLN A 644 -9.62 -16.45 -35.88
N SER A 645 -8.59 -17.04 -36.48
CA SER A 645 -8.24 -16.92 -37.92
C SER A 645 -8.04 -15.48 -38.43
N GLY A 646 -7.48 -14.57 -37.57
CA GLY A 646 -7.16 -13.19 -37.97
C GLY A 646 -8.36 -12.26 -38.15
N ARG A 647 -9.59 -12.71 -37.92
CA ARG A 647 -10.82 -11.90 -37.97
C ARG A 647 -11.44 -11.78 -36.58
N LEU A 648 -11.89 -10.58 -36.25
CA LEU A 648 -12.69 -10.28 -35.06
C LEU A 648 -14.13 -10.78 -35.29
N ARG A 649 -14.73 -11.43 -34.27
CA ARG A 649 -16.16 -11.68 -34.25
C ARG A 649 -16.86 -10.59 -33.47
N ASN A 650 -18.02 -10.17 -33.95
CA ASN A 650 -18.92 -9.33 -33.17
C ASN A 650 -19.24 -10.01 -31.85
N VAL A 651 -19.06 -9.26 -30.76
CA VAL A 651 -19.39 -9.71 -29.41
C VAL A 651 -20.86 -9.38 -29.16
N ASN A 652 -21.63 -10.40 -28.86
CA ASN A 652 -23.01 -10.24 -28.38
C ASN A 652 -23.14 -11.14 -27.16
N VAL A 653 -23.00 -10.55 -25.97
CA VAL A 653 -22.96 -11.28 -24.71
C VAL A 653 -23.93 -10.66 -23.72
N THR A 654 -24.69 -11.51 -23.06
CA THR A 654 -25.49 -11.15 -21.89
C THR A 654 -24.85 -11.69 -20.66
N VAL A 655 -24.66 -10.83 -19.66
CA VAL A 655 -24.02 -11.12 -18.35
C VAL A 655 -25.05 -10.90 -17.26
N ALA A 656 -25.32 -11.92 -16.46
CA ALA A 656 -26.22 -11.81 -15.31
C ALA A 656 -25.46 -11.42 -14.05
N ARG A 657 -26.04 -10.58 -13.20
CA ARG A 657 -25.54 -10.21 -11.88
C ARG A 657 -26.67 -10.09 -10.86
N THR A 658 -26.33 -10.33 -9.60
CA THR A 658 -27.27 -10.22 -8.47
C THR A 658 -26.68 -9.34 -7.38
N LEU A 659 -27.44 -8.35 -6.94
CA LEU A 659 -27.09 -7.46 -5.83
C LEU A 659 -27.90 -7.81 -4.59
N THR A 660 -27.23 -7.73 -3.44
CA THR A 660 -27.82 -7.90 -2.11
C THR A 660 -27.85 -6.55 -1.41
N ASN A 661 -29.01 -6.13 -0.91
CA ASN A 661 -29.13 -4.92 -0.09
C ASN A 661 -28.55 -5.16 1.31
N VAL A 662 -27.54 -4.37 1.69
CA VAL A 662 -26.95 -4.40 3.05
C VAL A 662 -27.37 -3.23 3.92
N GLY A 663 -28.08 -2.26 3.34
CA GLY A 663 -28.67 -1.11 4.03
C GLY A 663 -29.84 -1.50 4.93
N SER A 664 -30.15 -0.68 5.92
CA SER A 664 -31.12 -0.96 6.98
C SER A 664 -32.60 -0.73 6.60
N GLY A 665 -32.88 -0.22 5.39
CA GLY A 665 -34.23 0.15 4.99
C GLY A 665 -34.59 -0.17 3.53
N SER A 666 -35.75 0.32 3.10
CA SER A 666 -36.11 0.30 1.67
C SER A 666 -35.23 1.29 0.89
N SER A 667 -34.80 0.88 -0.29
CA SER A 667 -33.94 1.69 -1.16
C SER A 667 -34.25 1.45 -2.62
N SER A 668 -34.02 2.46 -3.47
CA SER A 668 -34.19 2.34 -4.91
C SER A 668 -32.96 2.91 -5.59
N TYR A 669 -32.40 2.09 -6.49
CA TYR A 669 -31.16 2.40 -7.19
C TYR A 669 -31.43 2.50 -8.69
N ARG A 670 -30.81 3.50 -9.33
CA ARG A 670 -30.78 3.65 -10.79
C ARG A 670 -29.39 3.35 -11.32
N VAL A 671 -29.34 2.81 -12.53
CA VAL A 671 -28.07 2.55 -13.21
C VAL A 671 -27.54 3.80 -13.90
N GLU A 672 -26.27 4.10 -13.69
CA GLU A 672 -25.46 5.03 -14.48
C GLU A 672 -24.42 4.20 -15.25
N LEU A 673 -24.29 4.42 -16.55
CA LEU A 673 -23.45 3.62 -17.43
C LEU A 673 -22.45 4.50 -18.18
N VAL A 674 -21.18 4.13 -18.08
CA VAL A 674 -20.13 4.61 -18.98
C VAL A 674 -19.74 3.43 -19.87
N SER A 675 -20.16 3.45 -21.12
CA SER A 675 -19.87 2.35 -22.07
C SER A 675 -18.38 2.37 -22.44
N PRO A 676 -17.74 1.18 -22.54
CA PRO A 676 -16.43 1.05 -23.16
C PRO A 676 -16.45 1.57 -24.60
N LYS A 677 -15.35 2.14 -25.05
CA LYS A 677 -15.26 2.68 -26.41
C LYS A 677 -15.47 1.56 -27.45
N GLY A 678 -16.37 1.79 -28.39
CA GLY A 678 -16.70 0.81 -29.44
C GLY A 678 -17.61 -0.33 -28.99
N ALA A 679 -18.24 -0.22 -27.82
CA ALA A 679 -19.26 -1.14 -27.36
C ALA A 679 -20.57 -0.41 -27.07
N MET A 680 -21.69 -1.04 -27.43
CA MET A 680 -23.02 -0.67 -26.97
C MET A 680 -23.36 -1.54 -25.77
N VAL A 681 -23.77 -0.90 -24.69
CA VAL A 681 -24.12 -1.59 -23.44
C VAL A 681 -25.50 -1.16 -22.99
N SER A 682 -26.32 -2.11 -22.58
CA SER A 682 -27.60 -1.85 -21.93
C SER A 682 -27.79 -2.71 -20.71
N VAL A 683 -28.59 -2.22 -19.76
CA VAL A 683 -28.86 -2.87 -18.47
C VAL A 683 -30.35 -3.03 -18.28
N ASN A 684 -30.80 -4.22 -17.92
CA ASN A 684 -32.20 -4.51 -17.68
C ASN A 684 -32.41 -5.33 -16.39
N PRO A 685 -33.26 -4.87 -15.45
CA PRO A 685 -33.89 -3.56 -15.41
C PRO A 685 -32.90 -2.44 -15.15
N SER A 686 -33.23 -1.19 -15.48
CA SER A 686 -32.44 0.01 -15.23
C SER A 686 -32.65 0.62 -13.83
N GLU A 687 -33.60 0.08 -13.08
CA GLU A 687 -33.94 0.46 -11.70
C GLU A 687 -34.18 -0.79 -10.85
N LEU A 688 -33.62 -0.79 -9.63
CA LEU A 688 -33.75 -1.86 -8.66
C LEU A 688 -34.29 -1.30 -7.34
N SER A 689 -35.44 -1.81 -6.89
CA SER A 689 -36.05 -1.40 -5.61
C SER A 689 -36.00 -2.55 -4.61
N PHE A 690 -35.45 -2.28 -3.44
CA PHE A 690 -35.31 -3.20 -2.30
C PHE A 690 -36.24 -2.77 -1.17
N LYS A 691 -36.86 -3.72 -0.47
CA LYS A 691 -37.78 -3.49 0.63
C LYS A 691 -37.11 -3.63 1.99
N ALA A 692 -36.07 -4.48 2.09
CA ALA A 692 -35.41 -4.80 3.36
C ALA A 692 -33.94 -5.18 3.16
N LYS A 693 -33.17 -5.17 4.28
CA LYS A 693 -31.83 -5.75 4.34
C LYS A 693 -31.86 -7.23 3.97
N GLY A 694 -30.90 -7.68 3.20
CA GLY A 694 -30.74 -9.07 2.73
C GLY A 694 -31.56 -9.39 1.47
N GLU A 695 -32.42 -8.50 0.99
CA GLU A 695 -33.15 -8.73 -0.26
C GLU A 695 -32.17 -8.74 -1.45
N LYS A 696 -32.39 -9.70 -2.39
CA LYS A 696 -31.57 -9.88 -3.58
C LYS A 696 -32.36 -9.50 -4.83
N LYS A 697 -31.72 -8.80 -5.76
CA LYS A 697 -32.27 -8.45 -7.07
C LYS A 697 -31.26 -8.72 -8.15
N SER A 698 -31.70 -9.34 -9.23
CA SER A 698 -30.87 -9.65 -10.40
C SER A 698 -31.12 -8.66 -11.52
N PHE A 699 -30.11 -8.46 -12.35
CA PHE A 699 -30.16 -7.68 -13.57
C PHE A 699 -29.27 -8.31 -14.64
N GLU A 700 -29.52 -7.95 -15.88
CA GLU A 700 -28.72 -8.39 -17.02
C GLU A 700 -28.01 -7.20 -17.67
N VAL A 701 -26.80 -7.43 -18.11
CA VAL A 701 -26.00 -6.47 -18.89
C VAL A 701 -25.77 -7.05 -20.26
N HIS A 702 -26.34 -6.40 -21.28
CA HIS A 702 -26.15 -6.79 -22.67
C HIS A 702 -25.03 -5.96 -23.29
N VAL A 703 -24.01 -6.63 -23.79
CA VAL A 703 -22.86 -6.02 -24.43
C VAL A 703 -22.78 -6.42 -25.89
N LEU A 704 -22.87 -5.44 -26.77
CA LEU A 704 -22.65 -5.59 -28.19
C LEU A 704 -21.44 -4.78 -28.60
N ALA A 705 -20.37 -5.42 -29.08
CA ALA A 705 -19.19 -4.75 -29.57
C ALA A 705 -18.82 -5.19 -30.96
N GLU A 706 -18.69 -4.21 -31.86
CA GLU A 706 -18.18 -4.36 -33.20
C GLU A 706 -16.80 -3.70 -33.25
N LYS A 707 -15.73 -4.45 -33.49
CA LYS A 707 -14.38 -3.88 -33.47
C LYS A 707 -13.66 -4.09 -34.79
N GLU A 708 -13.32 -2.96 -35.42
CA GLU A 708 -12.57 -2.88 -36.67
C GLU A 708 -11.06 -2.57 -36.51
N LYS A 709 -10.43 -2.62 -35.33
CA LYS A 709 -9.07 -2.10 -35.15
C LYS A 709 -8.02 -3.11 -34.72
N ASP A 710 -6.84 -2.98 -35.37
CA ASP A 710 -5.68 -3.87 -35.36
C ASP A 710 -4.75 -3.85 -34.14
N ASN A 711 -5.02 -3.09 -33.07
CA ASN A 711 -4.16 -3.02 -31.90
C ASN A 711 -4.82 -3.57 -30.63
N VAL A 712 -4.39 -4.74 -30.25
CA VAL A 712 -5.04 -5.68 -29.30
C VAL A 712 -4.52 -5.56 -27.85
N THR A 713 -3.74 -4.56 -27.52
CA THR A 713 -3.17 -4.42 -26.16
C THR A 713 -4.00 -3.59 -25.20
N ASP A 714 -4.99 -2.86 -25.66
CA ASP A 714 -5.79 -1.95 -24.83
C ASP A 714 -7.23 -2.48 -24.69
N ALA A 715 -7.58 -2.90 -23.47
CA ALA A 715 -8.96 -3.10 -23.09
C ALA A 715 -9.67 -1.75 -23.05
N ASP A 716 -10.81 -1.65 -23.75
CA ASP A 716 -11.67 -0.49 -23.62
C ASP A 716 -12.42 -0.55 -22.29
N GLU A 717 -12.27 0.50 -21.50
CA GLU A 717 -12.77 0.60 -20.14
C GLU A 717 -14.08 1.39 -20.09
N GLY A 718 -15.01 0.90 -19.31
CA GLY A 718 -16.24 1.56 -18.91
C GLY A 718 -16.56 1.24 -17.45
N SER A 719 -17.73 1.66 -17.01
CA SER A 719 -18.22 1.35 -15.67
C SER A 719 -19.74 1.27 -15.63
N LEU A 720 -20.25 0.46 -14.71
CA LEU A 720 -21.64 0.38 -14.36
C LEU A 720 -21.78 0.75 -12.89
N THR A 721 -22.59 1.76 -12.58
CA THR A 721 -22.81 2.27 -11.22
C THR A 721 -24.29 2.22 -10.88
N TRP A 722 -24.64 1.55 -9.79
CA TRP A 722 -25.94 1.67 -9.17
C TRP A 722 -25.90 2.78 -8.10
N THR A 723 -26.83 3.74 -8.16
CA THR A 723 -26.89 4.83 -7.21
C THR A 723 -28.29 5.13 -6.72
N ASP A 724 -28.42 5.40 -5.42
CA ASP A 724 -29.63 5.91 -4.77
C ASP A 724 -29.52 7.41 -4.43
N GLY A 725 -28.44 8.08 -4.89
CA GLY A 725 -28.09 9.47 -4.59
C GLY A 725 -27.18 9.62 -3.38
N LYS A 726 -27.12 8.64 -2.47
CA LYS A 726 -26.18 8.56 -1.34
C LYS A 726 -25.05 7.57 -1.61
N HIS A 727 -25.39 6.36 -2.01
CA HIS A 727 -24.45 5.28 -2.28
C HIS A 727 -24.14 5.19 -3.78
N ARG A 728 -22.94 4.73 -4.08
CA ARG A 728 -22.47 4.47 -5.44
C ARG A 728 -21.78 3.11 -5.47
N VAL A 729 -22.43 2.14 -6.10
CA VAL A 729 -21.95 0.76 -6.22
C VAL A 729 -21.40 0.60 -7.62
N THR A 730 -20.13 0.89 -7.81
CA THR A 730 -19.49 0.95 -9.13
C THR A 730 -18.71 -0.33 -9.42
N ILE A 731 -18.95 -0.94 -10.57
CA ILE A 731 -18.14 -2.04 -11.08
C ILE A 731 -17.46 -1.67 -12.40
N PRO A 732 -16.23 -2.12 -12.61
CA PRO A 732 -15.57 -2.02 -13.91
C PRO A 732 -16.29 -2.83 -14.98
N LEU A 733 -16.38 -2.26 -16.18
CA LEU A 733 -16.85 -2.92 -17.39
C LEU A 733 -15.73 -2.87 -18.43
N ILE A 734 -15.29 -4.02 -18.89
CA ILE A 734 -14.14 -4.15 -19.77
C ILE A 734 -14.56 -4.92 -21.00
N VAL A 735 -14.26 -4.35 -22.17
CA VAL A 735 -14.42 -5.04 -23.45
C VAL A 735 -13.06 -5.09 -24.13
N GLY A 736 -12.55 -6.29 -24.37
CA GLY A 736 -11.21 -6.49 -24.89
C GLY A 736 -11.11 -7.63 -25.87
N ILE A 737 -10.00 -7.65 -26.64
CA ILE A 737 -9.60 -8.75 -27.50
C ILE A 737 -8.31 -9.33 -26.90
N LEU A 738 -8.27 -10.64 -26.74
CA LEU A 738 -7.13 -11.38 -26.20
C LEU A 738 -6.44 -12.22 -27.28
#